data_8950aa446da84c4d712c079745f12d93
#
_entry.id   8950aa446da84c4d712c079745f12d93
#
_cell.length_a   1.000
_cell.length_b   1.000
_cell.length_c   1.000
_cell.angle_alpha   90.00
_cell.angle_beta   90.00
_cell.angle_gamma   90.00
#
_symmetry.space_group_name_H-M   'P 1'
#
loop_
_entity.id
_entity.type
_entity.pdbx_description
1 polymer ?
#
loop_
_entity_poly.entity_id
_entity_poly.type
_entity_poly.pdbx_seq_one_letter_code
_entity_poly.pdbx_strand_id
1 'polypeptide(L)'
;MSNACERPHFPKRAVVTSGMPYGNKDLHFGHISGVFVPADFYARFLRDRIGASNVVFVSGTDCYGSPIMEGYRKKVAEEGYEGTIVDYVKTNHEHQKQALEAYNISLDIFAGSALEPAASRHAALTAQIEERLHETGTLSLRSTKQFYDVQAGQFLNGRQVKGFCPVKGCKSEKAYADECDLGHQFEPEELINPVSQLTGTTPELRPVDNWYFDLPSKHDFIASEVTRQKGDERVRPVVTSTVAEWLLPPVIHVTAPMREALDAALPTLPAHELTETDGKGACSLTFADWQARDEARDALVAAGVRFRTGKTLLPFRITGNIEWGVPTPVMDGVEGLTTWCWPESLWAPISFTQTVLDLDAENGGGRYSSDDWRDWWCSEDCDQFQFIGQDNIYFYCVAQPALWDALGWDLKQSVPVANYHILFMGAKASSSGAVKPPMALDLLDYYTPEQLRAHWLSLGLGDKPVSFSPKPYEPDPKKREDPRMADPALKESALLTNVFNRLARSCFYGATSHCEGKLPAGACAPEVSAACEKALLAFERKMHVLDFPGALRVADDFIRDANKRWSDASKAAKNMDDEAATTSAMQAALRDAFAALRVAALLMHPCVPTGCEMIRDYFQFDEKFFFSWDYAFMSLDELTVAAGETPGEHVVRELPARTDFFSKHESQY
;
A
#
# COMPACT_ATOMS: atom_id res chain seq x y z
N MET A 1 34.70 -7.41 25.32
CA MET A 1 34.28 -7.75 23.98
C MET A 1 32.79 -7.48 23.93
N SER A 2 32.39 -6.34 23.40
CA SER A 2 30.98 -5.99 23.22
C SER A 2 30.42 -6.97 22.18
N ASN A 3 29.31 -7.63 22.52
CA ASN A 3 28.45 -8.21 21.51
C ASN A 3 28.06 -7.08 20.56
N ALA A 4 28.82 -6.92 19.47
CA ALA A 4 28.39 -6.10 18.36
C ALA A 4 27.05 -6.67 17.92
N CYS A 5 25.98 -5.97 18.24
CA CYS A 5 24.64 -6.40 17.90
C CYS A 5 24.55 -6.38 16.38
N GLU A 6 24.52 -7.57 15.80
CA GLU A 6 24.55 -7.76 14.36
C GLU A 6 23.43 -6.94 13.70
N ARG A 7 23.80 -6.16 12.69
CA ARG A 7 22.85 -5.37 11.91
C ARG A 7 21.95 -6.34 11.12
N PRO A 8 20.66 -6.02 10.94
CA PRO A 8 19.79 -6.85 10.12
C PRO A 8 20.26 -6.88 8.67
N HIS A 9 20.10 -8.04 8.03
CA HIS A 9 20.41 -8.22 6.62
C HIS A 9 19.26 -7.72 5.75
N PHE A 10 19.58 -6.92 4.75
CA PHE A 10 18.65 -6.48 3.71
C PHE A 10 18.98 -7.15 2.38
N PRO A 11 18.02 -7.30 1.46
CA PRO A 11 18.27 -7.87 0.15
C PRO A 11 19.26 -6.98 -0.64
N LYS A 12 19.90 -7.56 -1.64
CA LYS A 12 20.77 -6.80 -2.53
C LYS A 12 19.98 -5.84 -3.44
N ARG A 13 18.80 -6.28 -3.89
CA ARG A 13 17.84 -5.49 -4.66
C ARG A 13 16.44 -5.58 -4.03
N ALA A 14 15.61 -4.61 -4.32
CA ALA A 14 14.22 -4.61 -3.86
C ALA A 14 13.28 -4.02 -4.91
N VAL A 15 12.12 -4.66 -5.06
CA VAL A 15 10.96 -4.06 -5.71
C VAL A 15 9.97 -3.67 -4.62
N VAL A 16 9.53 -2.42 -4.62
CA VAL A 16 8.44 -1.95 -3.78
C VAL A 16 7.25 -1.67 -4.67
N THR A 17 6.08 -2.18 -4.30
CA THR A 17 4.84 -1.88 -5.02
C THR A 17 3.79 -1.34 -4.06
N SER A 18 2.87 -0.55 -4.58
CA SER A 18 1.66 -0.17 -3.85
C SER A 18 0.42 -0.54 -4.64
N GLY A 19 -0.67 -0.87 -3.93
CA GLY A 19 -1.93 -1.28 -4.54
C GLY A 19 -2.43 -0.24 -5.53
N MET A 20 -2.95 -0.72 -6.66
CA MET A 20 -3.39 0.10 -7.79
C MET A 20 -4.81 0.61 -7.55
N PRO A 21 -5.04 1.94 -7.59
CA PRO A 21 -6.40 2.48 -7.56
C PRO A 21 -7.09 2.34 -8.93
N TYR A 22 -8.41 2.18 -8.93
CA TYR A 22 -9.21 2.21 -10.16
C TYR A 22 -9.17 3.57 -10.86
N GLY A 23 -9.08 3.56 -12.20
CA GLY A 23 -9.03 4.73 -13.07
C GLY A 23 -10.37 5.44 -13.29
N ASN A 24 -11.28 5.41 -12.32
CA ASN A 24 -12.61 6.02 -12.39
C ASN A 24 -12.88 7.12 -11.37
N LYS A 25 -11.89 7.48 -10.55
CA LYS A 25 -12.04 8.49 -9.48
C LYS A 25 -10.70 8.97 -8.95
N ASP A 26 -10.74 10.10 -8.27
CA ASP A 26 -9.62 10.67 -7.55
C ASP A 26 -9.25 9.84 -6.29
N LEU A 27 -8.03 10.05 -5.79
CA LEU A 27 -7.59 9.41 -4.55
C LEU A 27 -8.20 10.11 -3.34
N HIS A 28 -8.78 9.33 -2.43
CA HIS A 28 -9.09 9.82 -1.09
C HIS A 28 -7.93 9.55 -0.13
N PHE A 29 -7.95 10.19 1.04
CA PHE A 29 -6.89 10.11 2.03
C PHE A 29 -6.50 8.66 2.41
N GLY A 30 -7.44 7.72 2.39
CA GLY A 30 -7.20 6.32 2.74
C GLY A 30 -6.26 5.59 1.77
N HIS A 31 -6.25 5.94 0.47
CA HIS A 31 -5.27 5.41 -0.48
C HIS A 31 -3.87 5.90 -0.12
N ILE A 32 -3.73 7.20 0.12
CA ILE A 32 -2.44 7.83 0.41
C ILE A 32 -1.88 7.31 1.75
N SER A 33 -2.68 7.38 2.82
CA SER A 33 -2.23 7.03 4.17
C SER A 33 -2.06 5.53 4.39
N GLY A 34 -2.91 4.71 3.77
CA GLY A 34 -2.94 3.27 4.00
C GLY A 34 -1.97 2.49 3.13
N VAL A 35 -1.62 3.00 1.95
CA VAL A 35 -0.83 2.25 0.96
C VAL A 35 0.38 3.05 0.46
N PHE A 36 0.18 4.24 -0.12
CA PHE A 36 1.28 4.96 -0.80
C PHE A 36 2.31 5.54 0.15
N VAL A 37 1.93 6.20 1.23
CA VAL A 37 2.86 6.76 2.21
C VAL A 37 3.70 5.68 2.91
N PRO A 38 3.14 4.55 3.37
CA PRO A 38 3.94 3.45 3.91
C PRO A 38 4.90 2.84 2.89
N ALA A 39 4.48 2.67 1.63
CA ALA A 39 5.33 2.14 0.57
C ALA A 39 6.49 3.10 0.25
N ASP A 40 6.20 4.39 0.11
CA ASP A 40 7.21 5.42 -0.14
C ASP A 40 8.21 5.55 1.01
N PHE A 41 7.73 5.52 2.25
CA PHE A 41 8.59 5.53 3.44
C PHE A 41 9.60 4.37 3.40
N TYR A 42 9.14 3.18 3.04
CA TYR A 42 10.01 2.01 2.95
C TYR A 42 10.93 2.05 1.73
N ALA A 43 10.43 2.47 0.57
CA ALA A 43 11.22 2.62 -0.64
C ALA A 43 12.37 3.63 -0.47
N ARG A 44 12.11 4.79 0.16
CA ARG A 44 13.15 5.78 0.48
C ARG A 44 14.18 5.22 1.46
N PHE A 45 13.72 4.56 2.53
CA PHE A 45 14.64 3.89 3.45
C PHE A 45 15.52 2.86 2.75
N LEU A 46 14.95 2.02 1.87
CA LEU A 46 15.74 1.04 1.12
C LEU A 46 16.74 1.71 0.17
N ARG A 47 16.37 2.81 -0.50
CA ARG A 47 17.31 3.58 -1.33
C ARG A 47 18.49 4.12 -0.52
N ASP A 48 18.24 4.63 0.67
CA ASP A 48 19.28 5.07 1.59
C ASP A 48 20.12 3.89 2.10
N ARG A 49 19.49 2.70 2.28
CA ARG A 49 20.11 1.54 2.95
C ARG A 49 20.88 0.62 2.01
N ILE A 50 20.39 0.37 0.81
CA ILE A 50 20.99 -0.57 -0.15
C ILE A 50 21.42 0.11 -1.46
N GLY A 51 21.24 1.43 -1.56
CA GLY A 51 21.55 2.25 -2.72
C GLY A 51 20.37 2.39 -3.69
N ALA A 52 20.20 3.60 -4.23
CA ALA A 52 19.06 3.95 -5.07
C ALA A 52 18.96 3.09 -6.35
N SER A 53 20.10 2.70 -6.94
CA SER A 53 20.12 1.83 -8.12
C SER A 53 19.64 0.40 -7.88
N ASN A 54 19.52 0.01 -6.61
CA ASN A 54 19.08 -1.32 -6.20
C ASN A 54 17.61 -1.36 -5.77
N VAL A 55 16.85 -0.28 -5.96
CA VAL A 55 15.44 -0.19 -5.58
C VAL A 55 14.59 0.29 -6.74
N VAL A 56 13.56 -0.47 -7.08
CA VAL A 56 12.51 -0.09 -8.03
C VAL A 56 11.20 0.08 -7.25
N PHE A 57 10.59 1.27 -7.34
CA PHE A 57 9.31 1.55 -6.71
C PHE A 57 8.26 1.88 -7.76
N VAL A 58 7.32 0.96 -7.98
CA VAL A 58 6.31 1.07 -9.03
C VAL A 58 4.89 0.93 -8.48
N SER A 59 3.98 1.63 -9.11
CA SER A 59 2.54 1.47 -8.98
C SER A 59 1.85 2.03 -10.22
N GLY A 60 0.54 1.98 -10.24
CA GLY A 60 -0.21 2.53 -11.37
C GLY A 60 -1.71 2.58 -11.14
N THR A 61 -2.40 3.09 -12.13
CA THR A 61 -3.85 3.07 -12.22
C THR A 61 -4.31 1.75 -12.82
N ASP A 62 -5.20 1.05 -12.12
CA ASP A 62 -5.98 -0.04 -12.68
C ASP A 62 -6.99 0.57 -13.67
N CYS A 63 -6.74 0.33 -14.97
CA CYS A 63 -7.45 1.00 -16.05
C CYS A 63 -8.63 0.20 -16.60
N TYR A 64 -8.80 -1.05 -16.20
CA TYR A 64 -9.77 -1.97 -16.78
C TYR A 64 -10.89 -2.35 -15.80
N GLY A 65 -11.91 -3.02 -16.32
CA GLY A 65 -13.00 -3.59 -15.54
C GLY A 65 -14.30 -2.80 -15.53
N SER A 66 -15.34 -3.45 -14.99
CA SER A 66 -16.71 -2.92 -14.97
C SER A 66 -16.89 -1.60 -14.20
N PRO A 67 -16.15 -1.31 -13.12
CA PRO A 67 -16.26 0.00 -12.45
C PRO A 67 -15.84 1.18 -13.34
N ILE A 68 -14.84 0.95 -14.20
CA ILE A 68 -14.36 1.96 -15.16
C ILE A 68 -15.41 2.21 -16.24
N MET A 69 -15.91 1.14 -16.86
CA MET A 69 -16.96 1.23 -17.87
C MET A 69 -18.20 1.94 -17.36
N GLU A 70 -18.65 1.59 -16.15
CA GLU A 70 -19.84 2.21 -15.55
C GLU A 70 -19.59 3.69 -15.20
N GLY A 71 -18.41 4.04 -14.70
CA GLY A 71 -18.03 5.44 -14.46
C GLY A 71 -18.01 6.27 -15.74
N TYR A 72 -17.40 5.72 -16.80
CA TYR A 72 -17.39 6.33 -18.13
C TYR A 72 -18.79 6.51 -18.71
N ARG A 73 -19.61 5.42 -18.69
CA ARG A 73 -21.00 5.46 -19.18
C ARG A 73 -21.82 6.56 -18.49
N LYS A 74 -21.71 6.66 -17.17
CA LYS A 74 -22.41 7.72 -16.41
C LYS A 74 -21.94 9.10 -16.82
N LYS A 75 -20.65 9.29 -16.96
CA LYS A 75 -20.08 10.59 -17.37
C LYS A 75 -20.57 11.02 -18.75
N VAL A 76 -20.66 10.07 -19.69
CA VAL A 76 -21.25 10.33 -21.02
C VAL A 76 -22.73 10.67 -20.90
N ALA A 77 -23.52 9.86 -20.16
CA ALA A 77 -24.97 10.00 -20.09
C ALA A 77 -25.43 11.22 -19.27
N GLU A 78 -24.75 11.53 -18.16
CA GLU A 78 -25.19 12.54 -17.18
C GLU A 78 -24.50 13.89 -17.38
N GLU A 79 -23.24 13.89 -17.86
CA GLU A 79 -22.42 15.10 -18.01
C GLU A 79 -22.15 15.48 -19.48
N GLY A 80 -22.57 14.65 -20.45
CA GLY A 80 -22.33 14.90 -21.88
C GLY A 80 -20.86 14.78 -22.28
N TYR A 81 -20.09 13.90 -21.63
CA TYR A 81 -18.68 13.71 -21.92
C TYR A 81 -18.47 13.17 -23.35
N GLU A 82 -17.65 13.83 -24.15
CA GLU A 82 -17.40 13.53 -25.57
C GLU A 82 -16.08 12.74 -25.81
N GLY A 83 -15.22 12.59 -24.78
CA GLY A 83 -13.97 11.84 -24.89
C GLY A 83 -14.17 10.33 -24.95
N THR A 84 -13.15 9.60 -25.36
CA THR A 84 -13.13 8.13 -25.32
C THR A 84 -12.99 7.59 -23.90
N ILE A 85 -13.18 6.27 -23.71
CA ILE A 85 -12.90 5.64 -22.41
C ILE A 85 -11.42 5.76 -22.03
N VAL A 86 -10.50 5.75 -23.00
CA VAL A 86 -9.06 5.99 -22.78
C VAL A 86 -8.82 7.40 -22.25
N ASP A 87 -9.47 8.41 -22.84
CA ASP A 87 -9.35 9.80 -22.38
C ASP A 87 -9.91 9.98 -20.96
N TYR A 88 -11.01 9.29 -20.65
CA TYR A 88 -11.61 9.27 -19.33
C TYR A 88 -10.65 8.69 -18.27
N VAL A 89 -10.06 7.53 -18.54
CA VAL A 89 -9.09 6.89 -17.65
C VAL A 89 -7.83 7.74 -17.52
N LYS A 90 -7.32 8.29 -18.63
CA LYS A 90 -6.14 9.17 -18.64
C LYS A 90 -6.35 10.40 -17.76
N THR A 91 -7.52 11.03 -17.82
CA THR A 91 -7.84 12.18 -16.97
C THR A 91 -7.79 11.80 -15.48
N ASN A 92 -8.41 10.69 -15.10
CA ASN A 92 -8.37 10.22 -13.70
C ASN A 92 -6.95 9.82 -13.27
N HIS A 93 -6.18 9.19 -14.16
CA HIS A 93 -4.78 8.84 -13.93
C HIS A 93 -3.93 10.09 -13.61
N GLU A 94 -4.06 11.15 -14.39
CA GLU A 94 -3.33 12.40 -14.16
C GLU A 94 -3.73 13.06 -12.82
N HIS A 95 -5.01 13.04 -12.44
CA HIS A 95 -5.45 13.52 -11.13
C HIS A 95 -4.87 12.69 -9.99
N GLN A 96 -4.82 11.36 -10.13
CA GLN A 96 -4.21 10.47 -9.15
C GLN A 96 -2.72 10.76 -9.01
N LYS A 97 -2.01 10.93 -10.13
CA LYS A 97 -0.60 11.28 -10.17
C LYS A 97 -0.32 12.61 -9.47
N GLN A 98 -1.11 13.65 -9.76
CA GLN A 98 -1.00 14.95 -9.09
C GLN A 98 -1.17 14.83 -7.56
N ALA A 99 -2.11 14.00 -7.09
CA ALA A 99 -2.27 13.76 -5.67
C ALA A 99 -1.04 13.07 -5.06
N LEU A 100 -0.42 12.10 -5.75
CA LEU A 100 0.79 11.42 -5.29
C LEU A 100 1.99 12.36 -5.25
N GLU A 101 2.17 13.20 -6.27
CA GLU A 101 3.21 14.23 -6.33
C GLU A 101 3.07 15.25 -5.19
N ALA A 102 1.84 15.70 -4.90
CA ALA A 102 1.55 16.63 -3.81
C ALA A 102 1.93 16.08 -2.42
N TYR A 103 1.92 14.76 -2.25
CA TYR A 103 2.40 14.07 -1.05
C TYR A 103 3.87 13.64 -1.11
N ASN A 104 4.60 14.06 -2.15
CA ASN A 104 6.01 13.71 -2.38
C ASN A 104 6.24 12.18 -2.38
N ILE A 105 5.37 11.43 -3.07
CA ILE A 105 5.53 9.99 -3.26
C ILE A 105 6.54 9.76 -4.39
N SER A 106 7.63 9.05 -4.11
CA SER A 106 8.81 8.94 -4.98
C SER A 106 8.78 7.70 -5.88
N LEU A 107 7.64 7.41 -6.51
CA LEU A 107 7.52 6.34 -7.49
C LEU A 107 8.50 6.54 -8.65
N ASP A 108 9.14 5.47 -9.11
CA ASP A 108 9.92 5.48 -10.36
C ASP A 108 9.01 5.60 -11.57
N ILE A 109 7.81 4.99 -11.47
CA ILE A 109 6.71 5.21 -12.39
C ILE A 109 5.36 5.06 -11.67
N PHE A 110 4.42 5.95 -11.96
CA PHE A 110 3.00 5.74 -11.76
C PHE A 110 2.40 5.47 -13.14
N ALA A 111 2.23 4.19 -13.49
CA ALA A 111 1.81 3.75 -14.81
C ALA A 111 0.29 3.62 -14.93
N GLY A 112 -0.22 3.36 -16.13
CA GLY A 112 -1.60 2.94 -16.34
C GLY A 112 -1.64 1.65 -17.13
N SER A 113 -2.38 0.63 -16.68
CA SER A 113 -2.42 -0.67 -17.36
C SER A 113 -2.94 -0.57 -18.81
N ALA A 114 -3.75 0.47 -19.13
CA ALA A 114 -4.23 0.78 -20.49
C ALA A 114 -3.60 2.04 -21.11
N LEU A 115 -2.57 2.62 -20.48
CA LEU A 115 -1.94 3.88 -20.94
C LEU A 115 -0.48 3.64 -21.28
N GLU A 116 -0.03 4.19 -22.42
CA GLU A 116 1.39 4.19 -22.74
C GLU A 116 2.18 5.07 -21.75
N PRO A 117 3.43 4.71 -21.45
CA PRO A 117 4.27 3.70 -22.11
C PRO A 117 4.10 2.25 -21.61
N ALA A 118 3.21 1.97 -20.65
CA ALA A 118 3.07 0.65 -20.05
C ALA A 118 2.08 -0.27 -20.78
N ALA A 119 1.06 0.27 -21.44
CA ALA A 119 -0.06 -0.49 -22.01
C ALA A 119 0.36 -1.64 -22.93
N SER A 120 1.23 -1.36 -23.91
CA SER A 120 1.69 -2.39 -24.86
C SER A 120 2.48 -3.50 -24.18
N ARG A 121 3.34 -3.16 -23.20
CA ARG A 121 4.11 -4.14 -22.41
C ARG A 121 3.22 -4.98 -21.51
N HIS A 122 2.25 -4.32 -20.89
CA HIS A 122 1.28 -4.99 -20.02
C HIS A 122 0.42 -5.98 -20.80
N ALA A 123 -0.09 -5.59 -21.98
CA ALA A 123 -0.85 -6.48 -22.84
C ALA A 123 -0.01 -7.69 -23.32
N ALA A 124 1.25 -7.46 -23.71
CA ALA A 124 2.15 -8.52 -24.15
C ALA A 124 2.47 -9.51 -23.01
N LEU A 125 2.74 -9.01 -21.79
CA LEU A 125 2.98 -9.85 -20.61
C LEU A 125 1.74 -10.65 -20.24
N THR A 126 0.56 -10.04 -20.26
CA THR A 126 -0.72 -10.68 -19.98
C THR A 126 -0.95 -11.85 -20.91
N ALA A 127 -0.77 -11.64 -22.22
CA ALA A 127 -0.90 -12.72 -23.21
C ALA A 127 0.08 -13.88 -22.94
N GLN A 128 1.37 -13.59 -22.65
CA GLN A 128 2.37 -14.60 -22.32
C GLN A 128 1.99 -15.41 -21.06
N ILE A 129 1.46 -14.75 -20.04
CA ILE A 129 1.03 -15.41 -18.81
C ILE A 129 -0.17 -16.33 -19.08
N GLU A 130 -1.19 -15.86 -19.79
CA GLU A 130 -2.38 -16.66 -20.10
C GLU A 130 -2.03 -17.87 -20.98
N GLU A 131 -1.24 -17.68 -22.03
CA GLU A 131 -0.74 -18.78 -22.87
C GLU A 131 0.05 -19.80 -22.04
N ARG A 132 0.94 -19.32 -21.15
CA ARG A 132 1.73 -20.21 -20.31
C ARG A 132 0.88 -20.99 -19.31
N LEU A 133 -0.10 -20.37 -18.65
CA LEU A 133 -1.04 -21.06 -17.76
C LEU A 133 -1.88 -22.10 -18.52
N HIS A 134 -2.25 -21.83 -19.76
CA HIS A 134 -2.92 -22.79 -20.62
C HIS A 134 -2.01 -23.97 -20.98
N GLU A 135 -0.77 -23.72 -21.40
CA GLU A 135 0.23 -24.75 -21.70
C GLU A 135 0.52 -25.69 -20.53
N THR A 136 0.55 -25.15 -19.29
CA THR A 136 0.76 -25.96 -18.09
C THR A 136 -0.45 -26.80 -17.71
N GLY A 137 -1.57 -26.66 -18.41
CA GLY A 137 -2.81 -27.38 -18.13
C GLY A 137 -3.51 -26.94 -16.86
N THR A 138 -3.15 -25.75 -16.33
CA THR A 138 -3.75 -25.21 -15.10
C THR A 138 -4.99 -24.36 -15.37
N LEU A 139 -5.29 -24.06 -16.64
CA LEU A 139 -6.55 -23.42 -17.04
C LEU A 139 -7.59 -24.46 -17.51
N SER A 140 -8.84 -24.22 -17.16
CA SER A 140 -9.99 -24.99 -17.65
C SER A 140 -11.07 -24.05 -18.14
N LEU A 141 -11.67 -24.41 -19.28
CA LEU A 141 -12.85 -23.69 -19.79
C LEU A 141 -14.07 -24.13 -19.00
N ARG A 142 -14.81 -23.16 -18.45
CA ARG A 142 -16.01 -23.44 -17.66
C ARG A 142 -17.16 -22.57 -18.12
N SER A 143 -18.32 -23.24 -18.29
CA SER A 143 -19.57 -22.55 -18.59
C SER A 143 -20.25 -22.15 -17.29
N THR A 144 -20.52 -20.86 -17.16
CA THR A 144 -21.26 -20.27 -16.04
C THR A 144 -22.44 -19.45 -16.61
N LYS A 145 -23.36 -19.02 -15.74
CA LYS A 145 -24.45 -18.15 -16.17
C LYS A 145 -24.14 -16.69 -15.84
N GLN A 146 -24.42 -15.82 -16.80
CA GLN A 146 -24.26 -14.38 -16.66
C GLN A 146 -25.51 -13.67 -17.17
N PHE A 147 -25.85 -12.54 -16.56
CA PHE A 147 -26.95 -11.70 -17.02
C PHE A 147 -26.66 -11.13 -18.42
N TYR A 148 -27.66 -11.18 -19.29
CA TYR A 148 -27.62 -10.65 -20.65
C TYR A 148 -28.78 -9.68 -20.85
N ASP A 149 -28.49 -8.47 -21.29
CA ASP A 149 -29.49 -7.48 -21.65
C ASP A 149 -29.86 -7.67 -23.14
N VAL A 150 -31.08 -8.17 -23.40
CA VAL A 150 -31.54 -8.43 -24.75
C VAL A 150 -31.69 -7.17 -25.57
N GLN A 151 -32.09 -6.06 -24.94
CA GLN A 151 -32.29 -4.78 -25.59
C GLN A 151 -30.95 -4.10 -25.93
N ALA A 152 -29.97 -4.17 -25.02
CA ALA A 152 -28.63 -3.66 -25.25
C ALA A 152 -27.77 -4.60 -26.12
N GLY A 153 -28.15 -5.88 -26.25
CA GLY A 153 -27.45 -6.88 -27.04
C GLY A 153 -26.12 -7.34 -26.43
N GLN A 154 -25.93 -7.21 -25.09
CA GLN A 154 -24.66 -7.50 -24.42
C GLN A 154 -24.83 -8.17 -23.07
N PHE A 155 -23.77 -8.87 -22.61
CA PHE A 155 -23.66 -9.35 -21.25
C PHE A 155 -23.49 -8.21 -20.27
N LEU A 156 -24.06 -8.38 -19.06
CA LEU A 156 -24.01 -7.40 -18.00
C LEU A 156 -23.01 -7.84 -16.93
N ASN A 157 -22.16 -6.91 -16.51
CA ASN A 157 -21.21 -7.12 -15.44
C ASN A 157 -21.73 -6.59 -14.12
N GLY A 158 -21.30 -7.17 -13.02
CA GLY A 158 -21.52 -6.79 -11.65
C GLY A 158 -22.50 -5.62 -11.41
N ARG A 159 -22.03 -4.39 -11.48
CA ARG A 159 -22.81 -3.18 -11.20
C ARG A 159 -23.79 -2.75 -12.30
N GLN A 160 -23.74 -3.36 -13.46
CA GLN A 160 -24.71 -3.12 -14.54
C GLN A 160 -26.05 -3.84 -14.31
N VAL A 161 -26.11 -4.73 -13.31
CA VAL A 161 -27.36 -5.34 -12.84
C VAL A 161 -27.64 -4.89 -11.42
N LYS A 162 -28.86 -4.50 -11.14
CA LYS A 162 -29.30 -4.12 -9.81
C LYS A 162 -30.55 -4.90 -9.43
N GLY A 163 -30.60 -5.34 -8.20
CA GLY A 163 -31.72 -6.09 -7.65
C GLY A 163 -31.74 -6.02 -6.13
N PHE A 164 -32.42 -6.97 -5.50
CA PHE A 164 -32.45 -7.10 -4.05
C PHE A 164 -31.59 -8.28 -3.59
N CYS A 165 -30.92 -8.09 -2.45
CA CYS A 165 -30.09 -9.12 -1.86
C CYS A 165 -30.93 -10.35 -1.46
N PRO A 166 -30.52 -11.58 -1.84
CA PRO A 166 -31.26 -12.80 -1.48
C PRO A 166 -31.16 -13.15 0.00
N VAL A 167 -30.22 -12.53 0.75
CA VAL A 167 -30.04 -12.83 2.17
C VAL A 167 -31.20 -12.30 2.99
N LYS A 168 -31.92 -13.19 3.67
CA LYS A 168 -33.09 -12.84 4.50
C LYS A 168 -32.75 -11.83 5.59
N GLY A 169 -33.52 -10.74 5.63
CA GLY A 169 -33.34 -9.67 6.61
C GLY A 169 -32.24 -8.67 6.22
N CYS A 170 -31.63 -8.84 5.05
CA CYS A 170 -30.78 -7.81 4.48
C CYS A 170 -31.60 -6.55 4.20
N LYS A 171 -31.11 -5.40 4.68
CA LYS A 171 -31.75 -4.10 4.46
C LYS A 171 -31.11 -3.32 3.29
N SER A 172 -30.24 -3.98 2.53
CA SER A 172 -29.62 -3.36 1.37
C SER A 172 -30.67 -3.07 0.29
N GLU A 173 -30.71 -1.84 -0.17
CA GLU A 173 -31.50 -1.41 -1.34
C GLU A 173 -30.67 -1.52 -2.64
N LYS A 174 -29.41 -1.97 -2.55
CA LYS A 174 -28.46 -2.05 -3.66
C LYS A 174 -27.74 -3.39 -3.62
N ALA A 175 -28.32 -4.37 -4.29
CA ALA A 175 -27.64 -5.60 -4.63
C ALA A 175 -27.32 -5.61 -6.13
N TYR A 176 -26.16 -6.16 -6.46
CA TYR A 176 -25.63 -6.26 -7.81
C TYR A 176 -25.63 -7.72 -8.25
N ALA A 177 -24.98 -8.05 -9.37
CA ALA A 177 -25.04 -9.41 -9.90
C ALA A 177 -24.55 -10.49 -8.93
N ASP A 178 -23.59 -10.18 -8.07
CA ASP A 178 -22.84 -11.14 -7.24
C ASP A 178 -22.63 -10.68 -5.79
N GLU A 179 -22.98 -9.42 -5.47
CA GLU A 179 -22.82 -8.87 -4.12
C GLU A 179 -23.84 -7.77 -3.79
N CYS A 180 -24.04 -7.48 -2.51
CA CYS A 180 -24.76 -6.29 -2.08
C CYS A 180 -23.82 -5.29 -1.40
N ASP A 181 -24.29 -4.04 -1.24
CA ASP A 181 -23.53 -2.95 -0.61
C ASP A 181 -23.20 -3.19 0.89
N LEU A 182 -23.84 -4.18 1.51
CA LEU A 182 -23.54 -4.65 2.87
C LEU A 182 -22.56 -5.85 2.89
N GLY A 183 -22.01 -6.24 1.72
CA GLY A 183 -20.98 -7.27 1.61
C GLY A 183 -21.48 -8.71 1.63
N HIS A 184 -22.77 -8.97 1.42
CA HIS A 184 -23.25 -10.32 1.18
C HIS A 184 -22.91 -10.71 -0.26
N GLN A 185 -22.24 -11.84 -0.43
CA GLN A 185 -21.96 -12.46 -1.72
C GLN A 185 -22.99 -13.55 -2.03
N PHE A 186 -23.35 -13.68 -3.29
CA PHE A 186 -24.32 -14.63 -3.82
C PHE A 186 -24.07 -14.83 -5.31
N GLU A 187 -24.66 -15.89 -5.87
CA GLU A 187 -24.58 -16.14 -7.31
C GLU A 187 -25.57 -15.26 -8.08
N PRO A 188 -25.29 -14.94 -9.35
CA PRO A 188 -26.17 -14.12 -10.17
C PRO A 188 -27.62 -14.60 -10.20
N GLU A 189 -27.84 -15.94 -10.21
CA GLU A 189 -29.17 -16.55 -10.21
C GLU A 189 -29.97 -16.28 -8.93
N GLU A 190 -29.32 -15.96 -7.84
CA GLU A 190 -29.95 -15.70 -6.53
C GLU A 190 -30.45 -14.26 -6.40
N LEU A 191 -29.99 -13.34 -7.28
CA LEU A 191 -30.39 -11.93 -7.22
C LEU A 191 -31.89 -11.78 -7.44
N ILE A 192 -32.57 -11.12 -6.51
CA ILE A 192 -34.03 -10.95 -6.55
C ILE A 192 -34.39 -9.74 -7.42
N ASN A 193 -35.28 -9.94 -8.37
CA ASN A 193 -35.77 -8.90 -9.30
C ASN A 193 -34.64 -8.13 -9.99
N PRO A 194 -33.77 -8.84 -10.76
CA PRO A 194 -32.67 -8.18 -11.47
C PRO A 194 -33.19 -7.20 -12.52
N VAL A 195 -32.58 -6.03 -12.57
CA VAL A 195 -32.88 -4.98 -13.55
C VAL A 195 -31.57 -4.50 -14.16
N SER A 196 -31.51 -4.47 -15.49
CA SER A 196 -30.39 -3.88 -16.22
C SER A 196 -30.29 -2.38 -15.95
N GLN A 197 -29.11 -1.92 -15.60
CA GLN A 197 -28.84 -0.48 -15.44
C GLN A 197 -28.60 0.22 -16.78
N LEU A 198 -28.50 -0.55 -17.90
CA LEU A 198 -28.34 0.00 -19.23
C LEU A 198 -29.69 0.40 -19.85
N THR A 199 -30.66 -0.49 -19.76
CA THR A 199 -31.95 -0.33 -20.46
C THR A 199 -33.17 -0.25 -19.53
N GLY A 200 -33.01 -0.59 -18.25
CA GLY A 200 -34.12 -0.69 -17.29
C GLY A 200 -34.97 -1.95 -17.44
N THR A 201 -34.59 -2.87 -18.34
CA THR A 201 -35.33 -4.14 -18.58
C THR A 201 -34.85 -5.23 -17.63
N THR A 202 -35.65 -6.29 -17.48
CA THR A 202 -35.24 -7.52 -16.78
C THR A 202 -34.29 -8.30 -17.67
N PRO A 203 -33.03 -8.54 -17.26
CA PRO A 203 -32.06 -9.28 -18.06
C PRO A 203 -32.34 -10.80 -18.01
N GLU A 204 -31.87 -11.52 -19.04
CA GLU A 204 -31.88 -12.98 -19.08
C GLU A 204 -30.57 -13.54 -18.53
N LEU A 205 -30.62 -14.76 -17.97
CA LEU A 205 -29.40 -15.54 -17.66
C LEU A 205 -29.02 -16.37 -18.88
N ARG A 206 -27.81 -16.18 -19.39
CA ARG A 206 -27.26 -16.95 -20.51
C ARG A 206 -25.95 -17.62 -20.13
N PRO A 207 -25.69 -18.82 -20.69
CA PRO A 207 -24.39 -19.46 -20.49
C PRO A 207 -23.27 -18.61 -21.12
N VAL A 208 -22.14 -18.59 -20.48
CA VAL A 208 -20.92 -17.93 -20.93
C VAL A 208 -19.71 -18.74 -20.52
N ASP A 209 -18.82 -18.96 -21.49
CA ASP A 209 -17.60 -19.71 -21.27
C ASP A 209 -16.46 -18.75 -20.93
N ASN A 210 -15.74 -19.06 -19.84
CA ASN A 210 -14.57 -18.33 -19.41
C ASN A 210 -13.47 -19.30 -18.99
N TRP A 211 -12.22 -18.85 -19.05
CA TRP A 211 -11.07 -19.56 -18.53
C TRP A 211 -10.95 -19.36 -17.01
N TYR A 212 -10.75 -20.44 -16.30
CA TYR A 212 -10.55 -20.48 -14.86
C TYR A 212 -9.26 -21.21 -14.53
N PHE A 213 -8.49 -20.62 -13.63
CA PHE A 213 -7.32 -21.24 -13.03
C PHE A 213 -7.75 -22.20 -11.92
N ASP A 214 -7.16 -23.40 -11.89
CA ASP A 214 -7.47 -24.43 -10.89
C ASP A 214 -6.78 -24.11 -9.54
N LEU A 215 -7.25 -23.05 -8.89
CA LEU A 215 -6.75 -22.62 -7.57
C LEU A 215 -6.92 -23.69 -6.47
N PRO A 216 -8.02 -24.51 -6.43
CA PRO A 216 -8.15 -25.57 -5.44
C PRO A 216 -7.01 -26.60 -5.48
N SER A 217 -6.45 -26.91 -6.63
CA SER A 217 -5.30 -27.83 -6.76
C SER A 217 -4.03 -27.32 -6.09
N LYS A 218 -3.96 -26.02 -5.79
CA LYS A 218 -2.83 -25.38 -5.12
C LYS A 218 -2.95 -25.30 -3.60
N HIS A 219 -3.91 -26.01 -3.00
CA HIS A 219 -4.18 -25.99 -1.56
C HIS A 219 -2.91 -26.24 -0.72
N ASP A 220 -2.18 -27.33 -1.01
CA ASP A 220 -0.99 -27.71 -0.24
C ASP A 220 0.18 -26.74 -0.43
N PHE A 221 0.32 -26.20 -1.64
CA PHE A 221 1.29 -25.13 -1.92
C PHE A 221 0.99 -23.89 -1.08
N ILE A 222 -0.26 -23.41 -1.08
CA ILE A 222 -0.69 -22.23 -0.30
C ILE A 222 -0.51 -22.49 1.20
N ALA A 223 -0.81 -23.69 1.68
CA ALA A 223 -0.60 -24.07 3.08
C ALA A 223 0.88 -24.04 3.49
N SER A 224 1.77 -24.46 2.58
CA SER A 224 3.22 -24.37 2.80
C SER A 224 3.69 -22.91 2.84
N GLU A 225 3.15 -22.04 1.95
CA GLU A 225 3.45 -20.61 1.95
C GLU A 225 2.98 -19.91 3.23
N VAL A 226 1.79 -20.22 3.74
CA VAL A 226 1.34 -19.71 5.05
C VAL A 226 2.31 -20.12 6.15
N THR A 227 2.82 -21.35 6.11
CA THR A 227 3.80 -21.82 7.09
C THR A 227 5.12 -21.07 6.99
N ARG A 228 5.63 -20.86 5.79
CA ARG A 228 6.83 -20.05 5.53
C ARG A 228 6.64 -18.62 6.02
N GLN A 229 5.51 -17.98 5.68
CA GLN A 229 5.19 -16.62 6.06
C GLN A 229 5.03 -16.43 7.59
N LYS A 230 4.54 -17.43 8.31
CA LYS A 230 4.49 -17.39 9.78
C LYS A 230 5.87 -17.35 10.43
N GLY A 231 6.89 -17.84 9.75
CA GLY A 231 8.30 -17.77 10.18
C GLY A 231 9.01 -16.48 9.79
N ASP A 232 8.40 -15.63 8.99
CA ASP A 232 8.97 -14.36 8.55
C ASP A 232 8.42 -13.19 9.38
N GLU A 233 9.27 -12.58 10.21
CA GLU A 233 8.90 -11.44 11.08
C GLU A 233 8.38 -10.20 10.32
N ARG A 234 8.63 -10.14 9.01
CA ARG A 234 8.17 -9.05 8.13
C ARG A 234 6.70 -9.21 7.75
N VAL A 235 6.15 -10.44 7.81
CA VAL A 235 4.76 -10.72 7.44
C VAL A 235 3.84 -10.58 8.64
N ARG A 236 2.83 -9.73 8.49
CA ARG A 236 1.89 -9.43 9.57
C ARG A 236 0.92 -10.58 9.84
N PRO A 237 0.54 -10.82 11.11
CA PRO A 237 -0.38 -11.92 11.47
C PRO A 237 -1.73 -11.89 10.74
N VAL A 238 -2.22 -10.71 10.36
CA VAL A 238 -3.48 -10.56 9.60
C VAL A 238 -3.41 -11.28 8.25
N VAL A 239 -2.25 -11.30 7.59
CA VAL A 239 -2.06 -12.00 6.32
C VAL A 239 -2.25 -13.50 6.51
N THR A 240 -1.43 -14.10 7.37
CA THR A 240 -1.43 -15.55 7.57
C THR A 240 -2.73 -16.07 8.17
N SER A 241 -3.39 -15.29 9.05
CA SER A 241 -4.69 -15.67 9.60
C SER A 241 -5.80 -15.60 8.55
N THR A 242 -5.80 -14.56 7.70
CA THR A 242 -6.80 -14.42 6.64
C THR A 242 -6.64 -15.50 5.57
N VAL A 243 -5.39 -15.80 5.15
CA VAL A 243 -5.13 -16.88 4.16
C VAL A 243 -5.55 -18.23 4.70
N ALA A 244 -5.29 -18.51 5.99
CA ALA A 244 -5.69 -19.77 6.64
C ALA A 244 -7.20 -20.02 6.60
N GLU A 245 -8.04 -18.97 6.58
CA GLU A 245 -9.49 -19.12 6.44
C GLU A 245 -9.91 -19.69 5.07
N TRP A 246 -9.14 -19.44 4.01
CA TRP A 246 -9.40 -19.96 2.66
C TRP A 246 -8.98 -21.43 2.50
N LEU A 247 -8.14 -21.94 3.40
CA LEU A 247 -7.68 -23.34 3.44
C LEU A 247 -8.62 -24.25 4.22
N LEU A 248 -9.69 -23.72 4.80
CA LEU A 248 -10.68 -24.51 5.49
C LEU A 248 -11.49 -25.37 4.51
N PRO A 249 -11.98 -26.54 4.93
CA PRO A 249 -12.89 -27.35 4.13
C PRO A 249 -14.11 -26.55 3.67
N PRO A 250 -14.67 -26.86 2.50
CA PRO A 250 -15.90 -26.22 2.03
C PRO A 250 -17.06 -26.42 3.01
N VAL A 251 -17.72 -25.35 3.39
CA VAL A 251 -18.77 -25.38 4.41
C VAL A 251 -19.98 -24.54 4.00
N ILE A 252 -21.18 -25.04 4.35
CA ILE A 252 -22.44 -24.28 4.29
C ILE A 252 -22.98 -24.11 5.70
N HIS A 253 -23.32 -22.88 6.07
CA HIS A 253 -23.90 -22.55 7.38
C HIS A 253 -25.38 -22.25 7.22
N VAL A 254 -26.22 -22.97 7.98
CA VAL A 254 -27.67 -22.80 7.98
C VAL A 254 -28.15 -22.34 9.34
N THR A 255 -28.99 -21.31 9.35
CA THR A 255 -29.54 -20.74 10.58
C THR A 255 -30.73 -21.55 11.12
N ALA A 256 -30.97 -21.50 12.41
CA ALA A 256 -32.05 -22.22 13.08
C ALA A 256 -33.44 -22.12 12.43
N PRO A 257 -33.88 -20.94 11.92
CA PRO A 257 -35.19 -20.84 11.25
C PRO A 257 -35.32 -21.67 9.97
N MET A 258 -34.20 -22.13 9.40
CA MET A 258 -34.18 -22.95 8.17
C MET A 258 -34.01 -24.45 8.48
N ARG A 259 -33.94 -24.86 9.75
CA ARG A 259 -33.63 -26.23 10.15
C ARG A 259 -34.63 -27.25 9.61
N GLU A 260 -35.91 -27.00 9.71
CA GLU A 260 -36.93 -27.92 9.21
C GLU A 260 -36.85 -28.13 7.68
N ALA A 261 -36.65 -27.05 6.92
CA ALA A 261 -36.44 -27.14 5.47
C ALA A 261 -35.11 -27.83 5.13
N LEU A 262 -34.07 -27.60 5.90
CA LEU A 262 -32.80 -28.31 5.74
C LEU A 262 -32.95 -29.80 6.01
N ASP A 263 -33.59 -30.21 7.13
CA ASP A 263 -33.79 -31.62 7.47
C ASP A 263 -34.54 -32.39 6.37
N ALA A 264 -35.48 -31.73 5.71
CA ALA A 264 -36.17 -32.28 4.54
C ALA A 264 -35.26 -32.43 3.30
N ALA A 265 -34.29 -31.55 3.13
CA ALA A 265 -33.35 -31.55 2.01
C ALA A 265 -32.12 -32.46 2.21
N LEU A 266 -31.70 -32.75 3.47
CA LEU A 266 -30.51 -33.54 3.77
C LEU A 266 -30.37 -34.85 2.96
N PRO A 267 -31.44 -35.65 2.75
CA PRO A 267 -31.30 -36.90 2.00
C PRO A 267 -30.93 -36.73 0.51
N THR A 268 -31.08 -35.52 -0.03
CA THR A 268 -30.79 -35.22 -1.44
C THR A 268 -29.40 -34.57 -1.62
N LEU A 269 -28.73 -34.24 -0.52
CA LEU A 269 -27.43 -33.57 -0.58
C LEU A 269 -26.30 -34.57 -0.80
N PRO A 270 -25.19 -34.16 -1.44
CA PRO A 270 -23.95 -34.93 -1.45
C PRO A 270 -23.47 -35.30 -0.07
N ALA A 271 -22.53 -36.24 0.03
CA ALA A 271 -21.95 -36.67 1.30
C ALA A 271 -21.39 -35.46 2.07
N HIS A 272 -21.79 -35.31 3.32
CA HIS A 272 -21.42 -34.18 4.17
C HIS A 272 -21.35 -34.59 5.63
N GLU A 273 -20.62 -33.80 6.43
CA GLU A 273 -20.62 -33.85 7.88
C GLU A 273 -21.51 -32.74 8.43
N LEU A 274 -22.52 -33.11 9.24
CA LEU A 274 -23.42 -32.16 9.89
C LEU A 274 -22.91 -31.86 11.29
N THR A 275 -22.60 -30.62 11.59
CA THR A 275 -22.20 -30.13 12.91
C THR A 275 -23.24 -29.14 13.44
N GLU A 276 -23.76 -29.36 14.65
CA GLU A 276 -24.69 -28.45 15.29
C GLU A 276 -23.92 -27.35 16.06
N THR A 277 -24.38 -26.12 15.95
CA THR A 277 -23.84 -25.02 16.75
C THR A 277 -24.54 -25.01 18.10
N ASP A 278 -23.79 -25.13 19.18
CA ASP A 278 -24.27 -25.26 20.55
C ASP A 278 -25.44 -24.32 20.91
N GLY A 279 -26.58 -24.92 21.21
CA GLY A 279 -27.74 -24.27 21.85
C GLY A 279 -28.54 -23.28 21.02
N LYS A 280 -28.25 -23.11 19.72
CA LYS A 280 -28.95 -22.13 18.85
C LYS A 280 -29.70 -22.72 17.68
N GLY A 281 -29.68 -24.06 17.48
CA GLY A 281 -30.35 -24.73 16.36
C GLY A 281 -29.77 -24.38 14.96
N ALA A 282 -28.68 -23.62 14.91
CA ALA A 282 -27.92 -23.41 13.69
C ALA A 282 -26.98 -24.59 13.46
N CYS A 283 -26.68 -24.91 12.22
CA CYS A 283 -25.78 -26.01 11.87
C CYS A 283 -24.89 -25.66 10.69
N SER A 284 -23.85 -26.47 10.53
CA SER A 284 -22.89 -26.37 9.42
C SER A 284 -22.80 -27.72 8.72
N LEU A 285 -22.77 -27.68 7.39
CA LEU A 285 -22.55 -28.83 6.52
C LEU A 285 -21.14 -28.69 5.95
N THR A 286 -20.25 -29.61 6.26
CA THR A 286 -18.87 -29.65 5.73
C THR A 286 -18.78 -30.69 4.63
N PHE A 287 -18.15 -30.35 3.52
CA PHE A 287 -18.03 -31.17 2.33
C PHE A 287 -16.58 -31.54 2.05
N ALA A 288 -16.36 -32.63 1.32
CA ALA A 288 -15.02 -33.09 0.97
C ALA A 288 -14.31 -32.15 -0.02
N ASP A 289 -15.06 -31.56 -0.94
CA ASP A 289 -14.57 -30.66 -1.97
C ASP A 289 -15.61 -29.59 -2.30
N TRP A 290 -15.17 -28.61 -3.08
CA TRP A 290 -16.01 -27.48 -3.49
C TRP A 290 -17.14 -27.91 -4.45
N GLN A 291 -16.95 -28.97 -5.26
CA GLN A 291 -17.97 -29.49 -6.19
C GLN A 291 -19.16 -30.02 -5.39
N ALA A 292 -18.91 -30.87 -4.41
CA ALA A 292 -19.96 -31.38 -3.51
C ALA A 292 -20.67 -30.24 -2.77
N ARG A 293 -19.92 -29.21 -2.33
CA ARG A 293 -20.54 -28.02 -1.73
C ARG A 293 -21.45 -27.27 -2.71
N ASP A 294 -21.04 -27.10 -3.97
CA ASP A 294 -21.83 -26.40 -4.98
C ASP A 294 -23.09 -27.18 -5.39
N GLU A 295 -22.98 -28.51 -5.53
CA GLU A 295 -24.17 -29.38 -5.75
C GLU A 295 -25.15 -29.27 -4.57
N ALA A 296 -24.63 -29.26 -3.33
CA ALA A 296 -25.47 -29.06 -2.16
C ALA A 296 -26.11 -27.68 -2.12
N ARG A 297 -25.40 -26.63 -2.54
CA ARG A 297 -25.93 -25.27 -2.65
C ARG A 297 -27.10 -25.22 -3.60
N ASP A 298 -26.97 -25.81 -4.80
CA ASP A 298 -28.01 -25.81 -5.79
C ASP A 298 -29.26 -26.58 -5.31
N ALA A 299 -29.06 -27.70 -4.62
CA ALA A 299 -30.17 -28.47 -4.03
C ALA A 299 -30.86 -27.70 -2.90
N LEU A 300 -30.10 -26.99 -2.05
CA LEU A 300 -30.64 -26.16 -0.98
C LEU A 300 -31.41 -24.94 -1.51
N VAL A 301 -30.92 -24.30 -2.56
CA VAL A 301 -31.63 -23.21 -3.24
C VAL A 301 -32.98 -23.74 -3.78
N ALA A 302 -32.98 -24.88 -4.47
CA ALA A 302 -34.21 -25.52 -4.99
C ALA A 302 -35.19 -25.87 -3.85
N ALA A 303 -34.69 -26.26 -2.66
CA ALA A 303 -35.50 -26.56 -1.51
C ALA A 303 -35.93 -25.31 -0.69
N GLY A 304 -35.58 -24.10 -1.14
CA GLY A 304 -35.88 -22.83 -0.43
C GLY A 304 -35.15 -22.64 0.90
N VAL A 305 -34.05 -23.36 1.13
CA VAL A 305 -33.20 -23.24 2.31
C VAL A 305 -32.26 -22.06 2.12
N ARG A 306 -32.20 -21.16 3.09
CA ARG A 306 -31.26 -20.02 3.10
C ARG A 306 -30.03 -20.38 3.92
N PHE A 307 -28.87 -20.06 3.37
CA PHE A 307 -27.58 -20.41 3.93
C PHE A 307 -26.53 -19.32 3.69
N ARG A 308 -25.35 -19.53 4.27
CA ARG A 308 -24.12 -18.83 3.95
C ARG A 308 -23.04 -19.84 3.66
N THR A 309 -22.17 -19.57 2.71
CA THR A 309 -20.98 -20.39 2.47
C THR A 309 -19.81 -19.85 3.28
N GLY A 310 -18.94 -20.75 3.76
CA GLY A 310 -17.63 -20.39 4.31
C GLY A 310 -16.64 -20.04 3.18
N LYS A 311 -15.52 -19.45 3.58
CA LYS A 311 -14.40 -19.26 2.67
C LYS A 311 -13.80 -20.61 2.30
N THR A 312 -13.49 -20.80 1.02
CA THR A 312 -12.78 -21.97 0.51
C THR A 312 -12.13 -21.63 -0.82
N LEU A 313 -11.12 -22.40 -1.23
CA LEU A 313 -10.51 -22.22 -2.55
C LEU A 313 -11.49 -22.67 -3.64
N LEU A 314 -11.75 -21.80 -4.57
CA LEU A 314 -12.58 -22.03 -5.76
C LEU A 314 -11.75 -21.79 -7.01
N PRO A 315 -12.13 -22.36 -8.15
CA PRO A 315 -11.50 -21.99 -9.42
C PRO A 315 -11.50 -20.48 -9.62
N PHE A 316 -10.31 -19.94 -9.86
CA PHE A 316 -10.11 -18.49 -9.97
C PHE A 316 -10.32 -18.04 -11.41
N ARG A 317 -11.25 -17.15 -11.61
CA ARG A 317 -11.60 -16.65 -12.95
C ARG A 317 -10.44 -15.85 -13.54
N ILE A 318 -10.07 -16.13 -14.79
CA ILE A 318 -9.03 -15.41 -15.53
C ILE A 318 -9.64 -14.47 -16.57
N THR A 319 -10.67 -14.91 -17.28
CA THR A 319 -11.24 -14.13 -18.38
C THR A 319 -12.68 -13.68 -18.10
N GLY A 320 -13.15 -12.75 -18.90
CA GLY A 320 -14.50 -12.22 -18.88
C GLY A 320 -14.94 -11.74 -20.27
N ASN A 321 -16.20 -11.31 -20.35
CA ASN A 321 -16.82 -10.80 -21.57
C ASN A 321 -16.99 -9.29 -21.47
N ILE A 322 -15.96 -8.60 -20.99
CA ILE A 322 -15.98 -7.15 -20.86
C ILE A 322 -15.47 -6.58 -22.18
N GLU A 323 -16.15 -5.57 -22.72
CA GLU A 323 -15.65 -4.88 -23.92
C GLU A 323 -14.35 -4.13 -23.67
N TRP A 324 -14.17 -3.60 -22.45
CA TRP A 324 -12.98 -2.87 -22.01
C TRP A 324 -12.11 -3.72 -21.07
N GLY A 325 -11.04 -4.29 -21.62
CA GLY A 325 -10.09 -5.18 -20.94
C GLY A 325 -8.92 -5.51 -21.86
N VAL A 326 -7.87 -6.14 -21.31
CA VAL A 326 -6.78 -6.70 -22.13
C VAL A 326 -7.36 -7.88 -22.96
N PRO A 327 -7.21 -7.89 -24.30
CA PRO A 327 -7.67 -9.03 -25.10
C PRO A 327 -6.94 -10.31 -24.72
N THR A 328 -7.71 -11.39 -24.45
CA THR A 328 -7.19 -12.73 -24.21
C THR A 328 -6.71 -13.36 -25.51
N PRO A 329 -5.58 -14.07 -25.55
CA PRO A 329 -5.17 -14.87 -26.70
C PRO A 329 -6.22 -15.94 -27.07
N VAL A 330 -6.25 -16.33 -28.33
CA VAL A 330 -7.09 -17.45 -28.76
C VAL A 330 -6.51 -18.76 -28.23
N MET A 331 -7.23 -19.42 -27.33
CA MET A 331 -6.85 -20.70 -26.74
C MET A 331 -7.94 -21.73 -27.02
N ASP A 332 -7.58 -22.91 -27.57
CA ASP A 332 -8.49 -24.00 -27.97
C ASP A 332 -9.67 -23.54 -28.86
N GLY A 333 -9.43 -22.51 -29.68
CA GLY A 333 -10.46 -21.94 -30.56
C GLY A 333 -11.48 -21.03 -29.89
N VAL A 334 -11.32 -20.74 -28.61
CA VAL A 334 -12.11 -19.73 -27.88
C VAL A 334 -11.53 -18.36 -28.12
N GLU A 335 -12.34 -17.44 -28.63
CA GLU A 335 -11.95 -16.08 -29.02
C GLU A 335 -12.93 -15.03 -28.47
N GLY A 336 -12.55 -13.77 -28.50
CA GLY A 336 -13.42 -12.63 -28.11
C GLY A 336 -13.55 -12.42 -26.60
N LEU A 337 -12.73 -13.10 -25.79
CA LEU A 337 -12.64 -12.85 -24.35
C LEU A 337 -11.62 -11.75 -24.02
N THR A 338 -11.80 -11.14 -22.86
CA THR A 338 -10.83 -10.21 -22.27
C THR A 338 -10.37 -10.75 -20.93
N THR A 339 -9.14 -10.43 -20.54
CA THR A 339 -8.65 -10.74 -19.20
C THR A 339 -9.49 -9.99 -18.17
N TRP A 340 -9.89 -10.67 -17.10
CA TRP A 340 -10.56 -10.04 -15.98
C TRP A 340 -9.60 -9.10 -15.23
N CYS A 341 -10.08 -7.96 -14.76
CA CYS A 341 -9.22 -6.92 -14.16
C CYS A 341 -8.44 -7.40 -12.91
N TRP A 342 -8.97 -8.34 -12.14
CA TRP A 342 -8.28 -8.81 -10.94
C TRP A 342 -7.02 -9.64 -11.23
N PRO A 343 -7.01 -10.68 -12.09
CA PRO A 343 -5.77 -11.37 -12.43
C PRO A 343 -4.74 -10.44 -13.09
N GLU A 344 -5.15 -9.61 -14.06
CA GLU A 344 -4.17 -8.76 -14.76
C GLU A 344 -3.50 -7.74 -13.83
N SER A 345 -4.20 -7.23 -12.83
CA SER A 345 -3.64 -6.32 -11.84
C SER A 345 -2.59 -6.98 -10.94
N LEU A 346 -2.61 -8.33 -10.80
CA LEU A 346 -1.62 -9.06 -10.00
C LEU A 346 -0.23 -9.09 -10.64
N TRP A 347 -0.15 -9.08 -11.97
CA TRP A 347 1.13 -9.05 -12.70
C TRP A 347 1.45 -7.68 -13.31
N ALA A 348 0.55 -6.70 -13.23
CA ALA A 348 0.83 -5.33 -13.67
C ALA A 348 2.14 -4.74 -13.09
N PRO A 349 2.49 -4.96 -11.81
CA PRO A 349 3.77 -4.48 -11.28
C PRO A 349 5.00 -5.02 -12.01
N ILE A 350 4.94 -6.23 -12.59
CA ILE A 350 6.02 -6.79 -13.42
C ILE A 350 6.14 -5.97 -14.70
N SER A 351 5.02 -5.71 -15.39
CA SER A 351 5.03 -4.90 -16.62
C SER A 351 5.46 -3.45 -16.36
N PHE A 352 5.13 -2.90 -15.20
CA PHE A 352 5.58 -1.56 -14.79
C PHE A 352 7.09 -1.55 -14.50
N THR A 353 7.62 -2.62 -13.89
CA THR A 353 9.07 -2.79 -13.73
C THR A 353 9.76 -2.86 -15.08
N GLN A 354 9.26 -3.68 -16.03
CA GLN A 354 9.77 -3.73 -17.41
C GLN A 354 9.77 -2.35 -18.05
N THR A 355 8.65 -1.61 -17.89
CA THR A 355 8.50 -0.27 -18.46
C THR A 355 9.55 0.70 -17.94
N VAL A 356 9.80 0.69 -16.62
CA VAL A 356 10.83 1.55 -16.01
C VAL A 356 12.23 1.23 -16.52
N LEU A 357 12.57 -0.06 -16.61
CA LEU A 357 13.89 -0.51 -17.06
C LEU A 357 14.11 -0.19 -18.54
N ASP A 358 13.10 -0.41 -19.39
CA ASP A 358 13.18 -0.08 -20.82
C ASP A 358 13.33 1.43 -21.04
N LEU A 359 12.56 2.25 -20.30
CA LEU A 359 12.70 3.71 -20.36
C LEU A 359 14.07 4.20 -19.90
N ASP A 360 14.65 3.57 -18.88
CA ASP A 360 16.03 3.86 -18.47
C ASP A 360 17.02 3.53 -19.59
N ALA A 361 16.89 2.35 -20.19
CA ALA A 361 17.75 1.92 -21.30
C ALA A 361 17.63 2.86 -22.53
N GLU A 362 16.42 3.28 -22.87
CA GLU A 362 16.13 4.26 -23.94
C GLU A 362 16.78 5.64 -23.66
N ASN A 363 16.91 6.03 -22.39
CA ASN A 363 17.53 7.27 -21.96
C ASN A 363 19.04 7.16 -21.67
N GLY A 364 19.69 6.08 -22.04
CA GLY A 364 21.13 5.89 -21.91
C GLY A 364 21.54 4.88 -20.83
N GLY A 365 20.60 4.39 -20.04
CA GLY A 365 20.82 3.33 -19.05
C GLY A 365 21.66 3.72 -17.84
N GLY A 366 21.77 2.83 -16.90
CA GLY A 366 22.68 2.95 -15.76
C GLY A 366 22.07 3.51 -14.48
N ARG A 367 20.79 3.84 -14.47
CA ARG A 367 20.08 4.23 -13.25
C ARG A 367 19.90 3.03 -12.32
N TYR A 368 19.64 1.85 -12.87
CA TYR A 368 19.39 0.63 -12.12
C TYR A 368 20.56 -0.36 -12.21
N SER A 369 20.70 -1.21 -11.20
CA SER A 369 21.77 -2.21 -11.12
C SER A 369 21.57 -3.41 -12.06
N SER A 370 20.41 -3.54 -12.67
CA SER A 370 20.10 -4.49 -13.74
C SER A 370 18.98 -3.92 -14.63
N ASP A 371 19.06 -4.20 -15.93
CA ASP A 371 18.07 -3.90 -16.96
C ASP A 371 17.15 -5.09 -17.28
N ASP A 372 17.41 -6.28 -16.74
CA ASP A 372 16.54 -7.44 -16.86
C ASP A 372 15.52 -7.48 -15.69
N TRP A 373 14.22 -7.41 -16.00
CA TRP A 373 13.15 -7.50 -15.02
C TRP A 373 13.17 -8.81 -14.21
N ARG A 374 13.75 -9.90 -14.76
CA ARG A 374 13.88 -11.19 -14.06
C ARG A 374 14.82 -11.09 -12.86
N ASP A 375 15.82 -10.25 -12.92
CA ASP A 375 16.71 -9.98 -11.78
C ASP A 375 15.97 -9.32 -10.62
N TRP A 376 14.81 -8.70 -10.89
CA TRP A 376 13.97 -8.03 -9.90
C TRP A 376 12.82 -8.91 -9.39
N TRP A 377 12.35 -9.88 -10.20
CA TRP A 377 11.19 -10.68 -9.84
C TRP A 377 11.49 -12.18 -9.66
N CYS A 378 12.60 -12.69 -10.19
CA CYS A 378 12.96 -14.11 -10.17
C CYS A 378 14.27 -14.42 -9.42
N SER A 379 15.04 -13.40 -8.99
CA SER A 379 16.33 -13.57 -8.35
C SER A 379 16.23 -13.75 -6.83
N GLU A 380 17.01 -14.65 -6.25
CA GLU A 380 17.16 -14.80 -4.80
C GLU A 380 17.77 -13.56 -4.12
N ASP A 381 18.46 -12.72 -4.86
CA ASP A 381 19.07 -11.49 -4.37
C ASP A 381 18.09 -10.32 -4.26
N CYS A 382 16.84 -10.49 -4.70
CA CYS A 382 15.82 -9.44 -4.72
C CYS A 382 14.58 -9.83 -3.92
N ASP A 383 14.12 -8.95 -3.04
CA ASP A 383 12.84 -9.10 -2.36
C ASP A 383 11.79 -8.14 -2.95
N GLN A 384 10.56 -8.62 -3.09
CA GLN A 384 9.41 -7.82 -3.53
C GLN A 384 8.52 -7.52 -2.32
N PHE A 385 8.36 -6.24 -2.00
CA PHE A 385 7.50 -5.76 -0.92
C PHE A 385 6.22 -5.16 -1.51
N GLN A 386 5.09 -5.84 -1.31
CA GLN A 386 3.81 -5.42 -1.88
C GLN A 386 2.92 -4.79 -0.80
N PHE A 387 2.78 -3.46 -0.85
CA PHE A 387 1.92 -2.71 0.08
C PHE A 387 0.46 -2.74 -0.41
N ILE A 388 -0.41 -3.34 0.38
CA ILE A 388 -1.81 -3.59 0.02
C ILE A 388 -2.76 -3.25 1.18
N GLY A 389 -4.03 -3.01 0.87
CA GLY A 389 -5.11 -3.02 1.85
C GLY A 389 -5.47 -4.44 2.28
N GLN A 390 -6.00 -4.60 3.49
CA GLN A 390 -6.42 -5.93 4.02
C GLN A 390 -7.47 -6.63 3.14
N ASP A 391 -8.25 -5.89 2.38
CA ASP A 391 -9.25 -6.40 1.44
C ASP A 391 -8.63 -7.07 0.20
N ASN A 392 -7.36 -6.81 -0.07
CA ASN A 392 -6.63 -7.41 -1.19
C ASN A 392 -5.82 -8.68 -0.81
N ILE A 393 -5.87 -9.12 0.46
CA ILE A 393 -5.09 -10.28 0.92
C ILE A 393 -5.41 -11.54 0.10
N TYR A 394 -6.67 -11.78 -0.27
CA TYR A 394 -7.03 -12.93 -1.10
C TYR A 394 -6.28 -12.92 -2.43
N PHE A 395 -6.26 -11.80 -3.12
CA PHE A 395 -5.64 -11.69 -4.43
C PHE A 395 -4.12 -11.82 -4.37
N TYR A 396 -3.46 -11.07 -3.48
CA TYR A 396 -2.01 -11.00 -3.39
C TYR A 396 -1.37 -12.12 -2.56
N CYS A 397 -2.12 -12.80 -1.68
CA CYS A 397 -1.56 -13.80 -0.77
C CYS A 397 -2.14 -15.21 -0.96
N VAL A 398 -3.17 -15.36 -1.81
CA VAL A 398 -3.74 -16.66 -2.21
C VAL A 398 -3.61 -16.87 -3.71
N ALA A 399 -4.24 -16.01 -4.53
CA ALA A 399 -4.27 -16.18 -5.98
C ALA A 399 -2.89 -15.95 -6.63
N GLN A 400 -2.23 -14.84 -6.34
CA GLN A 400 -0.93 -14.51 -6.95
C GLN A 400 0.16 -15.56 -6.66
N PRO A 401 0.40 -16.01 -5.40
CA PRO A 401 1.38 -17.07 -5.15
C PRO A 401 1.10 -18.37 -5.92
N ALA A 402 -0.17 -18.75 -6.02
CA ALA A 402 -0.57 -19.94 -6.77
C ALA A 402 -0.36 -19.81 -8.28
N LEU A 403 -0.61 -18.61 -8.83
CA LEU A 403 -0.32 -18.29 -10.23
C LEU A 403 1.19 -18.31 -10.51
N TRP A 404 2.02 -17.74 -9.62
CA TRP A 404 3.47 -17.75 -9.75
C TRP A 404 4.03 -19.17 -9.77
N ASP A 405 3.56 -20.03 -8.88
CA ASP A 405 3.94 -21.45 -8.85
C ASP A 405 3.53 -22.16 -10.14
N ALA A 406 2.33 -21.89 -10.67
CA ALA A 406 1.84 -22.52 -11.89
C ALA A 406 2.60 -22.09 -13.17
N LEU A 407 3.09 -20.85 -13.22
CA LEU A 407 3.85 -20.34 -14.37
C LEU A 407 5.19 -21.05 -14.54
N GLY A 408 5.85 -21.45 -13.44
CA GLY A 408 7.17 -22.09 -13.49
C GLY A 408 8.26 -21.14 -14.04
N TRP A 409 8.13 -19.83 -13.82
CA TRP A 409 9.10 -18.80 -14.25
C TRP A 409 10.09 -18.43 -13.14
N ASP A 410 10.14 -19.20 -12.06
CA ASP A 410 10.95 -18.93 -10.87
C ASP A 410 10.62 -17.58 -10.19
N LEU A 411 9.38 -17.09 -10.37
CA LEU A 411 8.91 -15.89 -9.70
C LEU A 411 8.96 -16.07 -8.20
N LYS A 412 9.60 -15.13 -7.51
CA LYS A 412 9.68 -15.17 -6.05
C LYS A 412 8.35 -14.84 -5.38
N GLN A 413 8.14 -15.49 -4.24
CA GLN A 413 7.00 -15.16 -3.39
C GLN A 413 7.28 -13.87 -2.62
N SER A 414 6.45 -12.88 -2.83
CA SER A 414 6.60 -11.54 -2.28
C SER A 414 6.40 -11.51 -0.75
N VAL A 415 6.90 -10.44 -0.12
CA VAL A 415 6.57 -10.06 1.25
C VAL A 415 5.33 -9.15 1.21
N PRO A 416 4.15 -9.66 1.59
CA PRO A 416 2.93 -8.85 1.58
C PRO A 416 2.87 -7.94 2.81
N VAL A 417 2.76 -6.64 2.57
CA VAL A 417 2.66 -5.62 3.62
C VAL A 417 1.21 -5.11 3.68
N ALA A 418 0.33 -5.92 4.28
CA ALA A 418 -1.09 -5.61 4.37
C ALA A 418 -1.36 -4.62 5.51
N ASN A 419 -2.03 -3.51 5.20
CA ASN A 419 -2.50 -2.53 6.17
C ASN A 419 -4.00 -2.68 6.41
N TYR A 420 -4.42 -2.50 7.67
CA TYR A 420 -5.82 -2.33 8.01
C TYR A 420 -6.37 -1.02 7.44
N HIS A 421 -7.68 -0.97 7.25
CA HIS A 421 -8.33 0.27 6.81
C HIS A 421 -8.14 1.38 7.84
N ILE A 422 -7.78 2.56 7.34
CA ILE A 422 -7.89 3.77 8.13
C ILE A 422 -9.37 4.19 8.15
N LEU A 423 -9.87 4.46 9.34
CA LEU A 423 -11.23 4.95 9.54
C LEU A 423 -11.24 6.47 9.52
N PHE A 424 -12.27 7.07 8.95
CA PHE A 424 -12.50 8.50 9.05
C PHE A 424 -13.56 8.78 10.09
N MET A 425 -13.21 9.50 11.17
CA MET A 425 -14.10 9.81 12.29
C MET A 425 -14.82 8.56 12.86
N GLY A 426 -14.13 7.42 12.91
CA GLY A 426 -14.64 6.16 13.43
C GLY A 426 -15.42 5.29 12.43
N ALA A 427 -15.68 5.77 11.22
CA ALA A 427 -16.35 5.01 10.16
C ALA A 427 -15.39 4.60 9.04
N LYS A 428 -15.67 3.47 8.36
CA LYS A 428 -14.90 3.07 7.18
C LYS A 428 -14.99 4.18 6.12
N ALA A 429 -13.84 4.67 5.68
CA ALA A 429 -13.75 5.61 4.57
C ALA A 429 -14.15 4.90 3.27
N SER A 430 -15.31 5.24 2.74
CA SER A 430 -15.84 4.69 1.50
C SER A 430 -16.43 5.80 0.65
N SER A 431 -16.06 5.86 -0.61
CA SER A 431 -16.61 6.82 -1.57
C SER A 431 -18.12 6.65 -1.79
N SER A 432 -18.69 5.48 -1.44
CA SER A 432 -20.12 5.17 -1.50
C SER A 432 -20.83 5.25 -0.15
N GLY A 433 -20.11 5.53 0.95
CA GLY A 433 -20.67 5.63 2.30
C GLY A 433 -21.47 6.91 2.55
N ALA A 434 -22.24 6.93 3.64
CA ALA A 434 -23.02 8.12 4.07
C ALA A 434 -22.10 9.29 4.46
N VAL A 435 -20.91 9.00 5.02
CA VAL A 435 -19.87 10.00 5.30
C VAL A 435 -18.80 9.85 4.25
N LYS A 436 -18.69 10.83 3.37
CA LYS A 436 -17.63 10.85 2.35
C LYS A 436 -16.30 11.20 3.01
N PRO A 437 -15.25 10.39 2.79
CA PRO A 437 -13.91 10.75 3.25
C PRO A 437 -13.42 11.99 2.47
N PRO A 438 -12.55 12.81 3.08
CA PRO A 438 -11.90 13.89 2.34
C PRO A 438 -11.06 13.28 1.20
N MET A 439 -11.04 13.98 0.07
CA MET A 439 -10.10 13.66 -0.99
C MET A 439 -8.68 13.93 -0.49
N ALA A 440 -7.70 13.28 -1.09
CA ALA A 440 -6.32 13.41 -0.63
C ALA A 440 -5.85 14.87 -0.65
N LEU A 441 -6.18 15.61 -1.70
CA LEU A 441 -5.78 17.01 -1.85
C LEU A 441 -6.49 17.96 -0.87
N ASP A 442 -7.73 17.66 -0.44
CA ASP A 442 -8.48 18.51 0.50
C ASP A 442 -7.77 18.69 1.85
N LEU A 443 -6.99 17.69 2.27
CA LEU A 443 -6.24 17.76 3.53
C LEU A 443 -5.05 18.71 3.44
N LEU A 444 -4.53 18.95 2.26
CA LEU A 444 -3.41 19.87 2.03
C LEU A 444 -3.83 21.35 2.15
N ASP A 445 -5.13 21.65 2.29
CA ASP A 445 -5.62 22.98 2.66
C ASP A 445 -5.36 23.31 4.15
N TYR A 446 -5.00 22.31 4.97
CA TYR A 446 -4.84 22.45 6.41
C TYR A 446 -3.51 21.95 6.97
N TYR A 447 -2.83 21.04 6.24
CA TYR A 447 -1.62 20.37 6.68
C TYR A 447 -0.56 20.40 5.60
N THR A 448 0.71 20.40 5.99
CA THR A 448 1.77 20.08 5.04
C THR A 448 1.81 18.57 4.78
N PRO A 449 2.29 18.14 3.59
CA PRO A 449 2.46 16.72 3.29
C PRO A 449 3.27 15.98 4.36
N GLU A 450 4.36 16.59 4.85
CA GLU A 450 5.23 15.99 5.85
C GLU A 450 4.56 15.80 7.22
N GLN A 451 3.67 16.71 7.61
CA GLN A 451 2.89 16.57 8.84
C GLN A 451 1.96 15.35 8.75
N LEU A 452 1.28 15.18 7.62
CA LEU A 452 0.37 14.05 7.38
C LEU A 452 1.13 12.73 7.25
N ARG A 453 2.25 12.71 6.53
CA ARG A 453 3.12 11.53 6.40
C ARG A 453 3.57 11.03 7.78
N ALA A 454 4.15 11.92 8.59
CA ALA A 454 4.61 11.57 9.95
C ALA A 454 3.46 11.06 10.83
N HIS A 455 2.30 11.71 10.76
CA HIS A 455 1.12 11.29 11.52
C HIS A 455 0.63 9.90 11.10
N TRP A 456 0.38 9.68 9.81
CA TRP A 456 -0.17 8.41 9.32
C TRP A 456 0.76 7.22 9.57
N LEU A 457 2.06 7.38 9.39
CA LEU A 457 3.05 6.35 9.70
C LEU A 457 3.10 5.99 11.19
N SER A 458 2.74 6.93 12.07
CA SER A 458 2.70 6.70 13.52
C SER A 458 1.46 5.92 14.00
N LEU A 459 0.40 5.82 13.17
CA LEU A 459 -0.89 5.25 13.57
C LEU A 459 -0.90 3.74 13.80
N GLY A 460 0.03 2.98 13.22
CA GLY A 460 0.11 1.53 13.40
C GLY A 460 -0.96 0.74 12.65
N LEU A 461 -1.20 1.10 11.39
CA LEU A 461 -2.17 0.40 10.51
C LEU A 461 -1.81 -1.06 10.22
N GLY A 462 -0.61 -1.51 10.62
CA GLY A 462 -0.22 -2.93 10.54
C GLY A 462 -0.89 -3.82 11.56
N ASP A 463 -1.32 -3.28 12.69
CA ASP A 463 -1.80 -4.04 13.84
C ASP A 463 -3.33 -4.04 13.95
N LYS A 464 -3.98 -2.93 13.60
CA LYS A 464 -5.44 -2.75 13.75
C LYS A 464 -5.96 -1.58 12.92
N PRO A 465 -7.28 -1.55 12.64
CA PRO A 465 -7.92 -0.34 12.11
C PRO A 465 -7.75 0.82 13.09
N VAL A 466 -7.37 1.99 12.58
CA VAL A 466 -7.20 3.21 13.39
C VAL A 466 -8.01 4.34 12.79
N SER A 467 -8.62 5.15 13.66
CA SER A 467 -9.39 6.31 13.22
C SER A 467 -8.47 7.51 13.02
N PHE A 468 -8.57 8.11 11.84
CA PHE A 468 -8.06 9.44 11.55
C PHE A 468 -9.18 10.46 11.77
N SER A 469 -9.00 11.32 12.74
CA SER A 469 -9.96 12.36 13.10
C SER A 469 -9.22 13.69 13.09
N PRO A 470 -8.96 14.26 11.90
CA PRO A 470 -8.26 15.53 11.80
C PRO A 470 -9.07 16.63 12.51
N LYS A 471 -8.39 17.44 13.30
CA LYS A 471 -8.95 18.69 13.81
C LYS A 471 -8.27 19.82 13.03
N PRO A 472 -8.99 20.57 12.31
CA PRO A 472 -10.45 20.73 12.26
C PRO A 472 -11.04 20.33 10.91
N TYR A 473 -11.01 19.06 10.52
CA TYR A 473 -11.80 18.73 9.34
C TYR A 473 -13.28 18.95 9.63
N GLU A 474 -13.81 20.05 9.13
CA GLU A 474 -15.23 20.36 9.18
C GLU A 474 -15.85 20.03 7.82
N PRO A 475 -16.81 19.09 7.75
CA PRO A 475 -17.48 18.74 6.50
C PRO A 475 -18.30 19.89 5.90
N ASP A 476 -18.77 20.83 6.75
CA ASP A 476 -19.52 22.00 6.27
C ASP A 476 -18.55 23.09 5.73
N PRO A 477 -18.55 23.37 4.41
CA PRO A 477 -17.66 24.37 3.82
C PRO A 477 -17.77 25.76 4.45
N LYS A 478 -18.96 26.14 4.94
CA LYS A 478 -19.18 27.44 5.57
C LYS A 478 -18.52 27.56 6.94
N LYS A 479 -18.33 26.44 7.65
CA LYS A 479 -17.66 26.41 8.94
C LYS A 479 -16.14 26.27 8.80
N ARG A 480 -15.62 25.81 7.64
CA ARG A 480 -14.19 25.74 7.35
C ARG A 480 -13.52 27.11 7.32
N GLU A 481 -14.27 28.18 7.07
CA GLU A 481 -13.78 29.56 7.05
C GLU A 481 -13.48 30.12 8.45
N ASP A 482 -13.85 29.43 9.54
CA ASP A 482 -13.52 29.86 10.90
C ASP A 482 -12.05 29.49 11.24
N PRO A 483 -11.14 30.49 11.42
CA PRO A 483 -9.73 30.22 11.71
C PRO A 483 -9.52 29.40 12.99
N ARG A 484 -10.47 29.38 13.93
CA ARG A 484 -10.41 28.59 15.16
C ARG A 484 -10.61 27.09 14.89
N MET A 485 -11.22 26.77 13.75
CA MET A 485 -11.38 25.39 13.28
C MET A 485 -10.13 24.89 12.57
N ALA A 486 -9.14 25.74 12.35
CA ALA A 486 -7.95 25.48 11.57
C ALA A 486 -6.68 25.22 12.41
N ASP A 487 -6.78 24.75 13.65
CA ASP A 487 -5.60 24.28 14.41
C ASP A 487 -5.48 22.75 14.33
N PRO A 488 -4.76 22.23 13.35
CA PRO A 488 -4.52 20.79 13.22
C PRO A 488 -3.50 20.36 14.26
N ALA A 489 -3.95 20.03 15.43
CA ALA A 489 -3.11 19.53 16.51
C ALA A 489 -2.68 18.07 16.25
N LEU A 490 -1.86 17.85 15.23
CA LEU A 490 -1.14 16.59 15.06
C LEU A 490 0.08 16.58 15.99
N LYS A 491 0.19 15.55 16.82
CA LYS A 491 1.30 15.40 17.77
C LYS A 491 2.65 15.42 17.07
N GLU A 492 2.75 14.77 15.92
CA GLU A 492 3.96 14.64 15.12
C GLU A 492 4.38 15.99 14.52
N SER A 493 3.42 16.87 14.21
CA SER A 493 3.71 18.23 13.75
C SER A 493 4.54 19.02 14.77
N ALA A 494 4.25 18.86 16.06
CA ALA A 494 5.01 19.54 17.13
C ALA A 494 6.45 19.03 17.24
N LEU A 495 6.71 17.75 16.96
CA LEU A 495 8.07 17.24 16.85
C LEU A 495 8.85 17.98 15.75
N LEU A 496 8.28 18.03 14.55
CA LEU A 496 8.92 18.61 13.37
C LEU A 496 9.11 20.13 13.54
N THR A 497 8.02 20.86 13.73
CA THR A 497 8.01 22.33 13.68
C THR A 497 8.62 22.99 14.90
N ASN A 498 8.65 22.31 16.05
CA ASN A 498 9.18 22.90 17.30
C ASN A 498 10.52 22.28 17.71
N VAL A 499 10.60 20.94 17.85
CA VAL A 499 11.76 20.28 18.45
C VAL A 499 12.88 20.11 17.44
N PHE A 500 12.57 19.50 16.28
CA PHE A 500 13.56 19.24 15.24
C PHE A 500 14.07 20.54 14.61
N ASN A 501 13.17 21.48 14.27
CA ASN A 501 13.56 22.82 13.83
C ASN A 501 14.48 23.52 14.81
N ARG A 502 14.19 23.44 16.13
CA ARG A 502 15.03 24.08 17.14
C ARG A 502 16.43 23.50 17.15
N LEU A 503 16.58 22.19 17.13
CA LEU A 503 17.88 21.51 17.07
C LEU A 503 18.65 21.95 15.83
N ALA A 504 18.04 21.86 14.64
CA ALA A 504 18.68 22.24 13.38
C ALA A 504 19.10 23.70 13.34
N ARG A 505 18.21 24.64 13.69
CA ARG A 505 18.53 26.07 13.74
C ARG A 505 19.63 26.38 14.72
N SER A 506 19.63 25.74 15.89
CA SER A 506 20.65 25.94 16.90
C SER A 506 22.05 25.54 16.40
N CYS A 507 22.15 24.45 15.65
CA CYS A 507 23.40 24.00 15.04
C CYS A 507 23.96 25.06 14.07
N PHE A 508 23.17 25.50 13.09
CA PHE A 508 23.65 26.41 12.04
C PHE A 508 23.91 27.84 12.57
N TYR A 509 23.03 28.40 13.43
CA TYR A 509 23.31 29.68 14.08
C TYR A 509 24.54 29.59 15.01
N GLY A 510 24.70 28.46 15.70
CA GLY A 510 25.85 28.22 16.56
C GLY A 510 27.16 28.12 15.78
N ALA A 511 27.13 27.45 14.59
CA ALA A 511 28.31 27.38 13.71
C ALA A 511 28.78 28.78 13.29
N THR A 512 27.86 29.64 12.84
CA THR A 512 28.18 31.04 12.48
C THR A 512 28.73 31.82 13.70
N SER A 513 28.13 31.64 14.88
CA SER A 513 28.49 32.45 16.06
C SER A 513 29.74 31.99 16.79
N HIS A 514 30.09 30.69 16.74
CA HIS A 514 31.13 30.10 17.59
C HIS A 514 32.18 29.27 16.85
N CYS A 515 31.96 28.97 15.54
CA CYS A 515 32.81 28.08 14.74
C CYS A 515 33.14 28.66 13.35
N GLU A 516 33.03 29.98 13.16
CA GLU A 516 33.35 30.68 11.90
C GLU A 516 32.60 30.11 10.67
N GLY A 517 31.38 29.58 10.88
CA GLY A 517 30.60 28.94 9.82
C GLY A 517 31.12 27.56 9.41
N LYS A 518 31.94 26.91 10.23
CA LYS A 518 32.51 25.58 9.97
C LYS A 518 31.95 24.52 10.93
N LEU A 519 32.01 23.25 10.53
CA LEU A 519 31.76 22.13 11.44
C LEU A 519 32.88 22.01 12.46
N PRO A 520 32.55 21.97 13.78
CA PRO A 520 33.56 21.79 14.81
C PRO A 520 34.15 20.37 14.77
N ALA A 521 35.46 20.26 14.56
CA ALA A 521 36.16 18.96 14.50
C ALA A 521 36.36 18.33 15.88
N GLY A 522 36.67 17.04 15.88
CA GLY A 522 37.03 16.22 17.04
C GLY A 522 35.97 15.17 17.40
N ALA A 523 36.31 14.34 18.38
CA ALA A 523 35.42 13.29 18.84
C ALA A 523 34.21 13.84 19.62
N CYS A 524 33.03 13.30 19.38
CA CYS A 524 31.86 13.59 20.20
C CYS A 524 32.01 12.99 21.61
N ALA A 525 31.24 13.52 22.56
CA ALA A 525 31.10 12.91 23.87
C ALA A 525 30.67 11.43 23.74
N PRO A 526 31.30 10.51 24.53
CA PRO A 526 31.01 9.07 24.40
C PRO A 526 29.52 8.71 24.53
N GLU A 527 28.81 9.41 25.40
CA GLU A 527 27.37 9.24 25.59
C GLU A 527 26.52 9.69 24.39
N VAL A 528 27.01 10.67 23.62
CA VAL A 528 26.35 11.12 22.38
C VAL A 528 26.60 10.11 21.26
N SER A 529 27.85 9.67 21.09
CA SER A 529 28.20 8.63 20.11
C SER A 529 27.40 7.33 20.36
N ALA A 530 27.32 6.88 21.61
CA ALA A 530 26.55 5.72 22.00
C ALA A 530 25.03 5.90 21.76
N ALA A 531 24.50 7.11 22.00
CA ALA A 531 23.08 7.40 21.71
C ALA A 531 22.78 7.38 20.21
N CYS A 532 23.67 7.93 19.37
CA CYS A 532 23.57 7.87 17.90
C CYS A 532 23.59 6.42 17.41
N GLU A 533 24.57 5.63 17.81
CA GLU A 533 24.68 4.21 17.43
C GLU A 533 23.43 3.41 17.85
N LYS A 534 22.98 3.59 19.09
CA LYS A 534 21.78 2.93 19.60
C LYS A 534 20.53 3.28 18.78
N ALA A 535 20.35 4.56 18.42
CA ALA A 535 19.20 4.99 17.64
C ALA A 535 19.24 4.42 16.21
N LEU A 536 20.40 4.44 15.56
CA LEU A 536 20.60 3.85 14.23
C LEU A 536 20.25 2.36 14.22
N LEU A 537 20.84 1.57 15.12
CA LEU A 537 20.58 0.13 15.21
C LEU A 537 19.12 -0.18 15.54
N ALA A 538 18.50 0.57 16.44
CA ALA A 538 17.12 0.36 16.82
C ALA A 538 16.17 0.68 15.66
N PHE A 539 16.42 1.79 14.94
CA PHE A 539 15.62 2.18 13.77
C PHE A 539 15.75 1.15 12.64
N GLU A 540 16.98 0.75 12.29
CA GLU A 540 17.25 -0.23 11.24
C GLU A 540 16.53 -1.56 11.50
N ARG A 541 16.51 -2.03 12.77
CA ARG A 541 15.77 -3.24 13.16
C ARG A 541 14.26 -3.08 13.01
N LYS A 542 13.73 -1.91 13.37
CA LYS A 542 12.30 -1.62 13.20
C LYS A 542 11.91 -1.59 11.73
N MET A 543 12.75 -1.01 10.87
CA MET A 543 12.55 -1.00 9.43
C MET A 543 12.64 -2.39 8.82
N HIS A 544 13.55 -3.24 9.30
CA HIS A 544 13.68 -4.62 8.84
C HIS A 544 12.39 -5.43 9.05
N VAL A 545 11.72 -5.26 10.18
CA VAL A 545 10.45 -5.96 10.49
C VAL A 545 9.20 -5.16 10.12
N LEU A 546 9.35 -4.06 9.36
CA LEU A 546 8.25 -3.21 8.89
C LEU A 546 7.40 -2.58 10.02
N ASP A 547 8.00 -2.40 11.23
CA ASP A 547 7.40 -1.70 12.36
C ASP A 547 7.61 -0.19 12.25
N PHE A 548 6.88 0.47 11.35
CA PHE A 548 7.02 1.90 11.07
C PHE A 548 6.70 2.80 12.28
N PRO A 549 5.63 2.54 13.06
CA PRO A 549 5.41 3.31 14.29
C PRO A 549 6.55 3.17 15.30
N GLY A 550 7.13 1.98 15.39
CA GLY A 550 8.30 1.73 16.23
C GLY A 550 9.52 2.49 15.76
N ALA A 551 9.79 2.54 14.45
CA ALA A 551 10.88 3.30 13.84
C ALA A 551 10.72 4.80 14.13
N LEU A 552 9.54 5.37 13.89
CA LEU A 552 9.27 6.79 14.18
C LEU A 552 9.38 7.13 15.67
N ARG A 553 9.02 6.22 16.56
CA ARG A 553 9.18 6.40 18.00
C ARG A 553 10.66 6.47 18.39
N VAL A 554 11.50 5.62 17.80
CA VAL A 554 12.96 5.69 17.99
C VAL A 554 13.49 7.05 17.57
N ALA A 555 13.07 7.55 16.40
CA ALA A 555 13.49 8.87 15.90
C ALA A 555 12.97 10.02 16.79
N ASP A 556 11.70 9.99 17.21
CA ASP A 556 11.10 11.02 18.10
C ASP A 556 11.84 11.09 19.44
N ASP A 557 12.05 9.95 20.10
CA ASP A 557 12.77 9.88 21.38
C ASP A 557 14.20 10.40 21.23
N PHE A 558 14.90 10.01 20.16
CA PHE A 558 16.27 10.45 19.88
C PHE A 558 16.35 11.98 19.64
N ILE A 559 15.48 12.55 18.81
CA ILE A 559 15.44 13.98 18.50
C ILE A 559 15.17 14.81 19.77
N ARG A 560 14.24 14.35 20.62
CA ARG A 560 13.95 15.03 21.90
C ARG A 560 15.12 14.98 22.86
N ASP A 561 15.78 13.83 22.98
CA ASP A 561 16.98 13.69 23.82
C ASP A 561 18.12 14.57 23.29
N ALA A 562 18.40 14.56 21.99
CA ALA A 562 19.41 15.41 21.35
C ALA A 562 19.16 16.91 21.60
N ASN A 563 17.91 17.37 21.41
CA ASN A 563 17.55 18.76 21.68
C ASN A 563 17.69 19.13 23.17
N LYS A 564 17.38 18.21 24.09
CA LYS A 564 17.57 18.42 25.53
C LYS A 564 19.06 18.51 25.87
N ARG A 565 19.90 17.58 25.40
CA ARG A 565 21.35 17.58 25.59
C ARG A 565 21.98 18.89 25.13
N TRP A 566 21.60 19.32 23.90
CA TRP A 566 22.02 20.64 23.39
C TRP A 566 21.63 21.79 24.32
N SER A 567 20.37 21.83 24.77
CA SER A 567 19.89 22.88 25.66
C SER A 567 20.66 22.93 26.98
N ASP A 568 20.93 21.76 27.57
CA ASP A 568 21.64 21.67 28.86
C ASP A 568 23.11 22.03 28.69
N ALA A 569 23.80 21.51 27.66
CA ALA A 569 25.20 21.78 27.38
C ALA A 569 25.44 23.27 27.02
N SER A 570 24.59 23.87 26.19
CA SER A 570 24.69 25.26 25.80
C SER A 570 24.45 26.23 26.98
N LYS A 571 23.55 25.88 27.91
CA LYS A 571 23.38 26.65 29.16
C LYS A 571 24.59 26.53 30.08
N ALA A 572 25.13 25.31 30.23
CA ALA A 572 26.33 25.09 31.06
C ALA A 572 27.52 25.90 30.53
N ALA A 573 27.74 25.87 29.20
CA ALA A 573 28.80 26.65 28.58
C ALA A 573 28.64 28.16 28.82
N LYS A 574 27.44 28.73 28.69
CA LYS A 574 27.17 30.17 28.92
C LYS A 574 27.34 30.64 30.36
N ASN A 575 27.33 29.72 31.31
CA ASN A 575 27.48 30.02 32.75
C ASN A 575 28.95 29.88 33.23
N MET A 576 29.92 29.71 32.34
CA MET A 576 31.35 29.68 32.69
C MET A 576 31.90 31.10 32.85
N ASP A 577 32.78 31.30 33.84
CA ASP A 577 33.35 32.60 34.12
C ASP A 577 34.50 33.01 33.19
N ASP A 578 35.08 32.03 32.46
CA ASP A 578 36.18 32.23 31.51
C ASP A 578 35.72 32.18 30.07
N GLU A 579 36.02 33.19 29.26
CA GLU A 579 35.60 33.33 27.87
C GLU A 579 36.18 32.22 26.97
N ALA A 580 37.42 31.82 27.17
CA ALA A 580 38.06 30.75 26.39
C ALA A 580 37.43 29.40 26.74
N ALA A 581 37.15 29.15 28.02
CA ALA A 581 36.44 27.96 28.46
C ALA A 581 35.00 27.91 27.92
N THR A 582 34.29 29.04 27.91
CA THR A 582 32.96 29.19 27.33
C THR A 582 32.96 28.82 25.83
N THR A 583 33.92 29.39 25.08
CA THR A 583 34.05 29.11 23.63
C THR A 583 34.33 27.65 23.37
N SER A 584 35.29 27.04 24.07
CA SER A 584 35.64 25.63 23.92
C SER A 584 34.49 24.70 24.28
N ALA A 585 33.78 24.98 25.37
CA ALA A 585 32.61 24.20 25.78
C ALA A 585 31.45 24.33 24.78
N MET A 586 31.24 25.52 24.22
CA MET A 586 30.20 25.73 23.19
C MET A 586 30.53 25.01 21.88
N GLN A 587 31.79 25.01 21.44
CA GLN A 587 32.23 24.26 20.27
C GLN A 587 32.06 22.74 20.46
N ALA A 588 32.37 22.22 21.66
CA ALA A 588 32.12 20.81 22.00
C ALA A 588 30.63 20.47 21.98
N ALA A 589 29.78 21.32 22.58
CA ALA A 589 28.33 21.13 22.55
C ALA A 589 27.76 21.19 21.13
N LEU A 590 28.27 22.07 20.26
CA LEU A 590 27.87 22.15 18.85
C LEU A 590 28.30 20.92 18.07
N ARG A 591 29.50 20.40 18.27
CA ARG A 591 29.96 19.16 17.66
C ARG A 591 29.00 17.99 17.95
N ASP A 592 28.66 17.83 19.23
CA ASP A 592 27.70 16.81 19.68
C ASP A 592 26.30 17.02 19.07
N ALA A 593 25.84 18.27 18.99
CA ALA A 593 24.54 18.62 18.40
C ALA A 593 24.51 18.37 16.88
N PHE A 594 25.57 18.70 16.14
CA PHE A 594 25.66 18.43 14.71
C PHE A 594 25.71 16.94 14.41
N ALA A 595 26.43 16.14 15.20
CA ALA A 595 26.44 14.69 15.06
C ALA A 595 25.03 14.10 15.28
N ALA A 596 24.34 14.53 16.32
CA ALA A 596 22.98 14.12 16.60
C ALA A 596 21.99 14.62 15.50
N LEU A 597 22.18 15.85 14.98
CA LEU A 597 21.35 16.40 13.90
C LEU A 597 21.48 15.59 12.63
N ARG A 598 22.69 15.18 12.23
CA ARG A 598 22.90 14.32 11.07
C ARG A 598 22.17 12.99 11.23
N VAL A 599 22.32 12.31 12.37
CA VAL A 599 21.62 11.05 12.64
C VAL A 599 20.11 11.26 12.63
N ALA A 600 19.60 12.32 13.26
CA ALA A 600 18.17 12.65 13.24
C ALA A 600 17.64 12.86 11.80
N ALA A 601 18.41 13.57 10.95
CA ALA A 601 18.06 13.77 9.55
C ALA A 601 18.05 12.45 8.78
N LEU A 602 19.04 11.58 8.98
CA LEU A 602 19.08 10.24 8.35
C LEU A 602 17.86 9.38 8.75
N LEU A 603 17.50 9.34 10.04
CA LEU A 603 16.36 8.56 10.52
C LEU A 603 15.03 9.09 9.98
N MET A 604 14.89 10.40 9.85
CA MET A 604 13.65 11.04 9.42
C MET A 604 13.54 11.25 7.90
N HIS A 605 14.64 11.14 7.15
CA HIS A 605 14.67 11.35 5.70
C HIS A 605 13.60 10.55 4.95
N PRO A 606 13.36 9.25 5.19
CA PRO A 606 12.32 8.53 4.49
C PRO A 606 10.89 9.04 4.80
N CYS A 607 10.68 9.60 5.99
CA CYS A 607 9.38 10.09 6.45
C CYS A 607 9.10 11.52 5.96
N VAL A 608 10.06 12.43 6.15
CA VAL A 608 9.94 13.87 5.90
C VAL A 608 11.12 14.36 5.04
N PRO A 609 11.18 13.92 3.78
CA PRO A 609 12.35 14.09 2.92
C PRO A 609 12.72 15.56 2.69
N THR A 610 11.73 16.43 2.41
CA THR A 610 11.99 17.83 2.04
C THR A 610 12.76 18.59 3.13
N GLY A 611 12.33 18.46 4.39
CA GLY A 611 13.00 19.11 5.50
C GLY A 611 14.38 18.52 5.78
N CYS A 612 14.55 17.20 5.62
CA CYS A 612 15.83 16.51 5.82
C CYS A 612 16.84 16.83 4.70
N GLU A 613 16.38 16.88 3.44
CA GLU A 613 17.21 17.33 2.31
C GLU A 613 17.66 18.79 2.48
N MET A 614 16.78 19.66 2.96
CA MET A 614 17.16 21.03 3.30
C MET A 614 18.23 21.05 4.41
N ILE A 615 18.11 20.22 5.45
CA ILE A 615 19.16 20.10 6.49
C ILE A 615 20.48 19.68 5.85
N ARG A 616 20.50 18.66 4.99
CA ARG A 616 21.70 18.22 4.26
C ARG A 616 22.31 19.35 3.42
N ASP A 617 21.48 20.13 2.71
CA ASP A 617 21.94 21.27 1.90
C ASP A 617 22.63 22.33 2.74
N TYR A 618 22.18 22.53 3.97
CA TYR A 618 22.86 23.43 4.91
C TYR A 618 24.13 22.83 5.51
N PHE A 619 24.21 21.50 5.65
CA PHE A 619 25.46 20.82 5.98
C PHE A 619 26.48 20.86 4.83
N GLN A 620 26.07 21.04 3.58
CA GLN A 620 26.91 21.03 2.37
C GLN A 620 27.56 19.68 2.05
N PHE A 621 27.01 18.55 2.53
CA PHE A 621 27.42 17.23 2.11
C PHE A 621 26.64 16.74 0.90
N ASP A 622 27.31 15.95 0.04
CA ASP A 622 26.65 15.20 -1.03
C ASP A 622 25.71 14.14 -0.43
N GLU A 623 24.57 13.91 -1.10
CA GLU A 623 23.55 12.95 -0.66
C GLU A 623 24.12 11.55 -0.41
N LYS A 624 25.02 11.09 -1.29
CA LYS A 624 25.66 9.77 -1.17
C LYS A 624 26.45 9.55 0.13
N PHE A 625 26.90 10.61 0.77
CA PHE A 625 27.57 10.54 2.07
C PHE A 625 26.63 10.79 3.23
N PHE A 626 25.64 11.67 3.03
CA PHE A 626 24.81 12.15 4.13
C PHE A 626 23.70 11.16 4.51
N PHE A 627 22.99 10.60 3.53
CA PHE A 627 21.86 9.71 3.75
C PHE A 627 22.18 8.22 3.53
N SER A 628 23.31 7.87 2.92
CA SER A 628 23.68 6.46 2.76
C SER A 628 23.99 5.80 4.11
N TRP A 629 23.38 4.64 4.33
CA TRP A 629 23.61 3.83 5.54
C TRP A 629 24.99 3.17 5.59
N ASP A 630 25.76 3.21 4.51
CA ASP A 630 27.17 2.80 4.50
C ASP A 630 28.03 3.75 5.36
N TYR A 631 27.61 5.00 5.45
CA TYR A 631 28.27 6.04 6.23
C TYR A 631 27.54 6.38 7.54
N ALA A 632 26.43 5.69 7.88
CA ALA A 632 25.55 6.05 8.99
C ALA A 632 26.26 6.09 10.34
N PHE A 633 27.19 5.16 10.57
CA PHE A 633 27.91 5.00 11.84
C PHE A 633 29.23 5.79 11.91
N MET A 634 29.59 6.52 10.84
CA MET A 634 30.78 7.37 10.82
C MET A 634 30.55 8.64 11.66
N SER A 635 31.58 9.08 12.37
CA SER A 635 31.64 10.41 12.95
C SER A 635 31.63 11.49 11.86
N LEU A 636 31.36 12.74 12.21
CA LEU A 636 31.42 13.84 11.25
C LEU A 636 32.81 14.06 10.67
N ASP A 637 33.87 13.84 11.47
CA ASP A 637 35.25 13.93 10.99
C ASP A 637 35.55 12.84 9.94
N GLU A 638 35.15 11.58 10.21
CA GLU A 638 35.30 10.48 9.25
C GLU A 638 34.49 10.74 7.97
N LEU A 639 33.28 11.28 8.10
CA LEU A 639 32.44 11.65 6.95
C LEU A 639 33.08 12.76 6.11
N THR A 640 33.65 13.78 6.78
CA THR A 640 34.37 14.89 6.13
C THR A 640 35.57 14.37 5.36
N VAL A 641 36.35 13.44 5.94
CA VAL A 641 37.45 12.77 5.25
C VAL A 641 36.98 11.94 4.07
N ALA A 642 35.88 11.18 4.22
CA ALA A 642 35.30 10.40 3.13
C ALA A 642 34.81 11.29 1.97
N ALA A 643 34.36 12.51 2.27
CA ALA A 643 34.00 13.52 1.27
C ALA A 643 35.21 14.21 0.62
N GLY A 644 36.45 13.89 1.05
CA GLY A 644 37.69 14.46 0.50
C GLY A 644 38.08 15.80 1.11
N GLU A 645 37.52 16.14 2.27
CA GLU A 645 37.77 17.40 2.98
C GLU A 645 38.54 17.20 4.31
N THR A 646 38.99 18.27 4.90
CA THR A 646 39.74 18.26 6.18
C THR A 646 38.78 18.55 7.34
N PRO A 647 38.77 17.73 8.42
CA PRO A 647 38.02 18.02 9.63
C PRO A 647 38.35 19.42 10.21
N GLY A 648 37.27 20.18 10.53
CA GLY A 648 37.42 21.56 11.02
C GLY A 648 37.53 22.63 9.92
N GLU A 649 37.65 22.23 8.65
CA GLU A 649 37.63 23.15 7.50
C GLU A 649 36.34 23.07 6.69
N HIS A 650 35.48 22.08 6.94
CA HIS A 650 34.20 21.92 6.27
C HIS A 650 33.25 23.07 6.59
N VAL A 651 32.83 23.81 5.57
CA VAL A 651 31.96 24.99 5.69
C VAL A 651 30.51 24.58 5.63
N VAL A 652 29.70 25.03 6.57
CA VAL A 652 28.25 24.92 6.54
C VAL A 652 27.62 26.19 5.99
N ARG A 653 26.47 26.06 5.34
CA ARG A 653 25.75 27.24 4.81
C ARG A 653 25.20 28.09 5.96
N GLU A 654 25.36 29.41 5.87
CA GLU A 654 24.74 30.34 6.81
C GLU A 654 23.21 30.27 6.72
N LEU A 655 22.56 30.15 7.90
CA LEU A 655 21.12 30.08 8.00
C LEU A 655 20.51 31.49 8.14
N PRO A 656 19.68 31.93 7.19
CA PRO A 656 18.96 33.19 7.30
C PRO A 656 18.04 33.24 8.54
N ALA A 657 17.81 34.43 9.06
CA ALA A 657 16.92 34.62 10.19
C ALA A 657 15.49 34.13 9.87
N ARG A 658 14.88 33.44 10.84
CA ARG A 658 13.51 32.91 10.74
C ARG A 658 13.30 31.82 9.69
N THR A 659 14.36 31.13 9.29
CA THR A 659 14.26 29.96 8.42
C THR A 659 13.82 28.74 9.20
N ASP A 660 12.82 28.03 8.71
CA ASP A 660 12.33 26.75 9.22
C ASP A 660 12.62 25.64 8.21
N PHE A 661 13.14 24.50 8.66
CA PHE A 661 13.34 23.29 7.86
C PHE A 661 12.02 22.53 7.69
N PHE A 662 11.15 22.61 8.70
CA PHE A 662 9.82 22.02 8.72
C PHE A 662 8.80 23.13 9.00
N SER A 663 8.12 23.55 7.94
CA SER A 663 7.16 24.65 8.02
C SER A 663 5.84 24.20 8.64
N LYS A 664 5.19 25.10 9.36
CA LYS A 664 3.78 24.99 9.66
C LYS A 664 2.99 25.29 8.38
N HIS A 665 1.82 24.66 8.24
CA HIS A 665 0.88 25.06 7.22
C HIS A 665 0.33 26.47 7.51
N GLU A 666 -0.02 27.24 6.47
CA GLU A 666 -0.50 28.63 6.62
C GLU A 666 -1.72 28.72 7.54
N SER A 667 -2.61 27.72 7.51
CA SER A 667 -3.80 27.63 8.40
C SER A 667 -3.47 27.48 9.88
N GLN A 668 -2.21 27.28 10.25
CA GLN A 668 -1.74 27.02 11.63
C GLN A 668 -1.05 28.23 12.28
N TYR A 669 -1.09 29.40 11.63
CA TYR A 669 -0.54 30.65 12.13
C TYR A 669 -1.59 31.55 12.78
#